data_0abc74c3b245dc22bb0256fde8cc0af4
#
_entry.id   0abc74c3b245dc22bb0256fde8cc0af4
#
_cell.length_a   1.000
_cell.length_b   1.000
_cell.length_c   1.000
_cell.angle_alpha   90.00
_cell.angle_beta   90.00
_cell.angle_gamma   90.00
#
_symmetry.space_group_name_H-M   'P 1'
#
loop_
_entity.id
_entity.type
_entity.pdbx_description
1 polymer ?
#
loop_
_entity_poly.entity_id
_entity_poly.type
_entity_poly.pdbx_seq_one_letter_code
_entity_poly.pdbx_strand_id
1 'polypeptide(L)'
;MEENMLARLMTDPAVEFFSPVIDRTVHLAQGETVRLLGVDPFLDRAVRPQLARNRPGALSFLLGEKAVLADVQLAKEMGLHSGDFLETNRGKLRLVGTFPNPSSEPLILMDIAHAQRLFGLQGKVDRVDLILNEDSGFRSRWANGFRIQSGQQRRATLSDMLRAFRLNLQALSLLALFVGIFLVYNTAMFAVVSRRKDAGILRSLGANRREVIFAFLSEILFLGALGGALGGIAGYFLSRFLTNLVAGTISNLYFFLRPVIPEWSWWILLLGTLLGCGASFLGGIFPLAELVRVDPIQALQGRTAVRGQRKMARNAALAGLAILGISLALLEASSIHVYFGFASAFALLIGTSLFTGLTLIKLGPFLRWVFNRISGLPGKVAAGNIRQNLGRTAVAVAAFMVALSMSVGLSSMIGSFRQSLVWWMSTQLQADLYIGKIGEAEVPENFYEELKSMKGLGGVDPFRNVQVSYRETSIYVSAVDPAVLQKYTNFGWLKGGNENWEPVKKGGVIVSESFYRRFKVQPGDRIVLNGAQGPAEFKVAAVFYDYSSEHGVVMMDRSTYLKTFGDHTINSLGIFIDAGNPHRKELLDEVRKKAQSLGLPVFTRDQLHGNILSVFDSTFAVTRSMRVLTIVVAFFGIAGALLTLFMERQKEFGIYRALGFSTPQVAGMTLMEGLGMGLVSFLLSIGVGTALAWVLIRVINLRSFNWTIFFYPEMGPYLLAAATSILASLGAAVYPIWKVYRTYPQMQIREE
;
A
#
# COMPACT_ATOMS: atom_id res chain seq x y z
N MET A 1 -33.10 13.58 11.42
CA MET A 1 -33.53 14.01 12.76
C MET A 1 -34.59 15.07 12.58
N GLU A 2 -35.70 15.02 13.29
CA GLU A 2 -36.73 16.05 13.22
C GLU A 2 -36.31 17.32 13.99
N GLU A 3 -36.61 18.47 13.42
CA GLU A 3 -36.22 19.77 13.97
C GLU A 3 -36.83 20.06 15.37
N ASN A 4 -38.01 19.49 15.65
CA ASN A 4 -38.65 19.57 16.97
C ASN A 4 -37.79 19.00 18.12
N MET A 5 -36.82 18.12 17.80
CA MET A 5 -35.89 17.57 18.77
C MET A 5 -34.80 18.56 19.20
N LEU A 6 -34.53 19.58 18.38
CA LEU A 6 -33.55 20.63 18.71
C LEU A 6 -33.95 21.39 19.98
N ALA A 7 -35.25 21.64 20.17
CA ALA A 7 -35.74 22.29 21.39
C ALA A 7 -35.41 21.50 22.68
N ARG A 8 -35.45 20.16 22.60
CA ARG A 8 -35.05 19.29 23.73
C ARG A 8 -33.54 19.28 23.96
N LEU A 9 -32.75 19.36 22.89
CA LEU A 9 -31.29 19.45 22.99
C LEU A 9 -30.86 20.79 23.62
N MET A 10 -31.55 21.89 23.28
CA MET A 10 -31.27 23.21 23.84
C MET A 10 -31.52 23.28 25.35
N THR A 11 -32.43 22.46 25.89
CA THR A 11 -32.73 22.41 27.32
C THR A 11 -31.86 21.47 28.14
N ASP A 12 -30.99 20.70 27.50
CA ASP A 12 -30.04 19.81 28.20
C ASP A 12 -28.86 20.62 28.77
N PRO A 13 -28.65 20.60 30.11
CA PRO A 13 -27.62 21.41 30.77
C PRO A 13 -26.18 21.07 30.37
N ALA A 14 -25.95 19.90 29.74
CA ALA A 14 -24.65 19.51 29.27
C ALA A 14 -24.29 20.17 27.91
N VAL A 15 -25.26 20.72 27.18
CA VAL A 15 -25.06 21.32 25.86
C VAL A 15 -24.67 22.78 25.99
N GLU A 16 -23.47 23.14 25.62
CA GLU A 16 -22.99 24.53 25.60
C GLU A 16 -23.35 25.22 24.28
N PHE A 17 -23.02 24.57 23.16
CA PHE A 17 -23.37 25.04 21.82
C PHE A 17 -23.87 23.89 20.96
N PHE A 18 -24.73 24.18 20.01
CA PHE A 18 -25.21 23.23 19.02
C PHE A 18 -25.35 23.90 17.67
N SER A 19 -25.14 23.10 16.61
CA SER A 19 -25.32 23.53 15.22
C SER A 19 -26.07 22.44 14.47
N PRO A 20 -27.29 22.66 14.01
CA PRO A 20 -27.99 21.76 13.11
C PRO A 20 -27.34 21.84 11.74
N VAL A 21 -27.15 20.69 11.06
CA VAL A 21 -26.43 20.59 9.81
C VAL A 21 -27.20 19.71 8.83
N ILE A 22 -27.32 20.21 7.60
CA ILE A 22 -27.62 19.40 6.42
C ILE A 22 -26.32 19.11 5.71
N ASP A 23 -26.00 17.86 5.52
CA ASP A 23 -24.72 17.41 4.96
C ASP A 23 -24.98 16.52 3.74
N ARG A 24 -24.93 17.11 2.57
CA ARG A 24 -25.28 16.47 1.30
C ARG A 24 -24.25 16.75 0.22
N THR A 25 -24.22 15.93 -0.80
CA THR A 25 -23.40 16.13 -1.98
C THR A 25 -24.20 16.67 -3.14
N VAL A 26 -23.60 17.57 -3.93
CA VAL A 26 -24.14 18.07 -5.18
C VAL A 26 -23.15 17.79 -6.31
N HIS A 27 -23.68 17.45 -7.48
CA HIS A 27 -22.87 17.25 -8.68
C HIS A 27 -22.89 18.52 -9.52
N LEU A 28 -21.71 19.03 -9.85
CA LEU A 28 -21.55 20.17 -10.75
C LEU A 28 -21.74 19.71 -12.20
N ALA A 29 -22.12 20.64 -13.07
CA ALA A 29 -22.33 20.38 -14.49
C ALA A 29 -21.11 19.78 -15.20
N GLN A 30 -19.91 20.04 -14.68
CA GLN A 30 -18.64 19.49 -15.18
C GLN A 30 -18.34 18.07 -14.69
N GLY A 31 -19.24 17.44 -13.96
CA GLY A 31 -19.11 16.08 -13.42
C GLY A 31 -18.43 16.01 -12.05
N GLU A 32 -18.00 17.11 -11.50
CA GLU A 32 -17.39 17.17 -10.17
C GLU A 32 -18.46 17.06 -9.07
N THR A 33 -18.10 16.36 -7.98
CA THR A 33 -18.95 16.20 -6.80
C THR A 33 -18.43 17.08 -5.68
N VAL A 34 -19.29 17.96 -5.16
CA VAL A 34 -18.95 18.91 -4.09
C VAL A 34 -19.86 18.68 -2.90
N ARG A 35 -19.27 18.73 -1.69
CA ARG A 35 -20.03 18.63 -0.45
C ARG A 35 -20.71 19.96 -0.15
N LEU A 36 -22.01 19.92 0.11
CA LEU A 36 -22.80 21.07 0.53
C LEU A 36 -23.19 20.92 1.99
N LEU A 37 -22.77 21.88 2.82
CA LEU A 37 -23.20 22.01 4.20
C LEU A 37 -24.23 23.14 4.32
N GLY A 38 -25.46 22.75 4.63
CA GLY A 38 -26.49 23.67 5.09
C GLY A 38 -26.31 23.92 6.59
N VAL A 39 -25.97 25.15 6.97
CA VAL A 39 -25.70 25.53 8.38
C VAL A 39 -26.43 26.81 8.75
N ASP A 40 -26.78 26.94 10.03
CA ASP A 40 -27.22 28.22 10.57
C ASP A 40 -25.97 29.07 10.87
N PRO A 41 -25.77 30.22 10.20
CA PRO A 41 -24.55 31.01 10.35
C PRO A 41 -24.36 31.60 11.75
N PHE A 42 -25.40 31.71 12.56
CA PHE A 42 -25.34 32.22 13.93
C PHE A 42 -24.93 31.12 14.92
N LEU A 43 -25.55 29.95 14.81
CA LEU A 43 -25.30 28.81 15.70
C LEU A 43 -23.97 28.11 15.34
N ASP A 44 -23.64 28.06 14.07
CA ASP A 44 -22.44 27.39 13.57
C ASP A 44 -21.13 28.09 13.96
N ARG A 45 -21.20 29.39 14.27
CA ARG A 45 -20.00 30.19 14.61
C ARG A 45 -19.22 29.66 15.82
N ALA A 46 -19.92 29.13 16.82
CA ALA A 46 -19.29 28.55 17.99
C ALA A 46 -18.67 27.17 17.69
N VAL A 47 -19.34 26.35 16.88
CA VAL A 47 -18.91 24.98 16.54
C VAL A 47 -17.78 24.98 15.52
N ARG A 48 -17.82 25.90 14.53
CA ARG A 48 -16.79 26.01 13.45
C ARG A 48 -16.25 27.45 13.32
N PRO A 49 -15.49 27.94 14.31
CA PRO A 49 -14.97 29.31 14.29
C PRO A 49 -14.05 29.58 13.08
N GLN A 50 -13.40 28.55 12.53
CA GLN A 50 -12.55 28.66 11.36
C GLN A 50 -13.33 29.00 10.08
N LEU A 51 -14.55 28.50 9.93
CA LEU A 51 -15.44 28.80 8.82
C LEU A 51 -16.16 30.17 9.00
N ALA A 52 -16.14 30.72 10.20
CA ALA A 52 -16.77 31.99 10.54
C ALA A 52 -15.87 33.21 10.33
N ARG A 53 -14.55 33.05 10.36
CA ARG A 53 -13.57 34.12 10.11
C ARG A 53 -13.57 34.49 8.64
N ASN A 54 -13.81 35.76 8.31
CA ASN A 54 -13.86 36.33 6.93
C ASN A 54 -15.02 35.79 6.07
N ARG A 55 -16.27 36.03 6.48
CA ARG A 55 -17.44 35.85 5.59
C ARG A 55 -17.79 37.20 4.93
N PRO A 56 -17.30 37.48 3.71
CA PRO A 56 -17.79 38.63 2.97
C PRO A 56 -19.24 38.36 2.53
N GLY A 57 -20.11 39.31 2.72
CA GLY A 57 -21.50 39.22 2.26
C GLY A 57 -22.47 38.44 3.17
N ALA A 58 -22.31 38.49 4.50
CA ALA A 58 -23.19 37.77 5.44
C ALA A 58 -24.70 38.02 5.21
N LEU A 59 -25.09 39.24 4.86
CA LEU A 59 -26.47 39.59 4.51
C LEU A 59 -26.92 38.97 3.18
N SER A 60 -26.09 38.98 2.16
CA SER A 60 -26.40 38.37 0.86
C SER A 60 -26.41 36.84 0.93
N PHE A 61 -25.67 36.23 1.86
CA PHE A 61 -25.70 34.80 2.14
C PHE A 61 -27.03 34.37 2.78
N LEU A 62 -27.54 35.17 3.72
CA LEU A 62 -28.81 34.91 4.43
C LEU A 62 -30.04 35.24 3.60
N LEU A 63 -30.02 36.37 2.89
CA LEU A 63 -31.19 36.89 2.16
C LEU A 63 -31.27 36.44 0.72
N GLY A 64 -30.15 35.95 0.16
CA GLY A 64 -30.07 35.55 -1.25
C GLY A 64 -30.69 34.18 -1.48
N GLU A 65 -31.66 34.08 -2.36
CA GLU A 65 -32.23 32.80 -2.75
C GLU A 65 -31.17 31.96 -3.45
N LYS A 66 -30.89 30.71 -2.95
CA LYS A 66 -29.83 29.80 -3.41
C LYS A 66 -28.41 30.38 -3.35
N ALA A 67 -28.18 31.34 -2.42
CA ALA A 67 -26.86 31.90 -2.19
C ALA A 67 -25.92 30.90 -1.51
N VAL A 68 -24.69 30.83 -1.97
CA VAL A 68 -23.67 29.91 -1.44
C VAL A 68 -22.33 30.61 -1.26
N LEU A 69 -21.56 30.11 -0.29
CA LEU A 69 -20.13 30.38 -0.16
C LEU A 69 -19.36 29.16 -0.62
N ALA A 70 -18.37 29.34 -1.47
CA ALA A 70 -17.47 28.26 -1.87
C ALA A 70 -16.13 28.36 -1.14
N ASP A 71 -15.43 27.24 -0.96
CA ASP A 71 -14.07 27.32 -0.49
C ASP A 71 -13.18 28.05 -1.53
N VAL A 72 -12.17 28.79 -1.03
CA VAL A 72 -11.27 29.61 -1.87
C VAL A 72 -10.62 28.81 -2.98
N GLN A 73 -10.29 27.56 -2.71
CA GLN A 73 -9.58 26.73 -3.66
C GLN A 73 -10.53 26.20 -4.75
N LEU A 74 -11.77 25.82 -4.40
CA LEU A 74 -12.80 25.46 -5.38
C LEU A 74 -13.11 26.62 -6.32
N ALA A 75 -13.29 27.83 -5.75
CA ALA A 75 -13.54 29.02 -6.55
C ALA A 75 -12.40 29.33 -7.52
N LYS A 76 -11.15 29.18 -7.06
CA LYS A 76 -9.95 29.42 -7.88
C LYS A 76 -9.78 28.39 -8.99
N GLU A 77 -10.02 27.11 -8.71
CA GLU A 77 -9.90 26.03 -9.71
C GLU A 77 -10.96 26.14 -10.80
N MET A 78 -12.16 26.57 -10.44
CA MET A 78 -13.26 26.78 -11.39
C MET A 78 -13.25 28.18 -12.04
N GLY A 79 -12.33 29.07 -11.64
CA GLY A 79 -12.29 30.44 -12.13
C GLY A 79 -13.50 31.28 -11.75
N LEU A 80 -14.17 30.96 -10.62
CA LEU A 80 -15.41 31.61 -10.20
C LEU A 80 -15.15 32.84 -9.33
N HIS A 81 -15.92 33.87 -9.57
CA HIS A 81 -15.92 35.12 -8.81
C HIS A 81 -17.23 35.33 -8.07
N SER A 82 -17.23 36.18 -7.07
CA SER A 82 -18.46 36.56 -6.38
C SER A 82 -19.47 37.17 -7.35
N GLY A 83 -20.67 36.62 -7.40
CA GLY A 83 -21.73 36.97 -8.35
C GLY A 83 -22.00 35.89 -9.40
N ASP A 84 -21.06 34.98 -9.66
CA ASP A 84 -21.20 33.92 -10.65
C ASP A 84 -22.17 32.82 -10.17
N PHE A 85 -22.62 31.99 -11.11
CA PHE A 85 -23.50 30.87 -10.84
C PHE A 85 -22.79 29.55 -10.95
N LEU A 86 -22.92 28.70 -9.94
CA LEU A 86 -22.56 27.29 -9.99
C LEU A 86 -23.74 26.49 -10.55
N GLU A 87 -23.55 25.83 -11.67
CA GLU A 87 -24.51 24.91 -12.24
C GLU A 87 -24.40 23.53 -11.59
N THR A 88 -25.46 23.07 -10.94
CA THR A 88 -25.48 21.79 -10.23
C THR A 88 -26.66 20.95 -10.72
N ASN A 89 -26.64 19.65 -10.42
CA ASN A 89 -27.78 18.75 -10.67
C ASN A 89 -29.08 19.13 -9.90
N ARG A 90 -29.00 20.09 -8.98
CA ARG A 90 -30.13 20.63 -8.19
C ARG A 90 -30.51 22.07 -8.62
N GLY A 91 -29.91 22.55 -9.70
CA GLY A 91 -30.16 23.92 -10.22
C GLY A 91 -28.96 24.84 -10.06
N LYS A 92 -29.15 26.12 -10.43
CA LYS A 92 -28.11 27.14 -10.34
C LYS A 92 -28.02 27.71 -8.94
N LEU A 93 -26.80 27.68 -8.35
CA LEU A 93 -26.48 28.28 -7.06
C LEU A 93 -25.64 29.53 -7.28
N ARG A 94 -25.98 30.62 -6.60
CA ARG A 94 -25.28 31.91 -6.74
C ARG A 94 -24.13 32.01 -5.75
N LEU A 95 -22.91 32.16 -6.24
CA LEU A 95 -21.73 32.38 -5.42
C LEU A 95 -21.71 33.80 -4.87
N VAL A 96 -21.81 33.97 -3.55
CA VAL A 96 -21.81 35.31 -2.90
C VAL A 96 -20.49 35.63 -2.22
N GLY A 97 -19.59 34.67 -2.12
CA GLY A 97 -18.26 34.86 -1.54
C GLY A 97 -17.51 33.57 -1.36
N THR A 98 -16.31 33.67 -0.83
CA THR A 98 -15.43 32.54 -0.57
C THR A 98 -15.02 32.49 0.90
N PHE A 99 -14.66 31.30 1.40
CA PHE A 99 -14.17 31.08 2.76
C PHE A 99 -12.94 30.17 2.77
N PRO A 100 -12.01 30.33 3.72
CA PRO A 100 -10.88 29.42 3.87
C PRO A 100 -11.32 28.07 4.41
N ASN A 101 -11.08 27.00 3.69
CA ASN A 101 -11.38 25.63 4.10
C ASN A 101 -10.08 24.89 4.43
N PRO A 102 -9.83 24.53 5.69
CA PRO A 102 -8.63 23.76 6.05
C PRO A 102 -8.73 22.29 5.67
N SER A 103 -9.92 21.81 5.24
CA SER A 103 -10.10 20.42 4.80
C SER A 103 -9.77 20.25 3.33
N SER A 104 -9.35 19.04 2.96
CA SER A 104 -9.05 18.69 1.57
C SER A 104 -10.30 18.41 0.73
N GLU A 105 -11.50 18.46 1.32
CA GLU A 105 -12.77 18.24 0.60
C GLU A 105 -13.29 19.55 0.01
N PRO A 106 -13.68 19.59 -1.27
CA PRO A 106 -14.33 20.76 -1.84
C PRO A 106 -15.66 21.00 -1.15
N LEU A 107 -15.83 22.18 -0.57
CA LEU A 107 -16.92 22.51 0.33
C LEU A 107 -17.67 23.76 -0.12
N ILE A 108 -19.00 23.65 -0.12
CA ILE A 108 -19.92 24.77 -0.32
C ILE A 108 -20.75 24.91 0.95
N LEU A 109 -20.88 26.14 1.44
CA LEU A 109 -21.78 26.47 2.55
C LEU A 109 -23.04 27.12 2.01
N MET A 110 -24.19 26.74 2.56
CA MET A 110 -25.51 27.31 2.27
C MET A 110 -26.24 27.56 3.58
N ASP A 111 -27.12 28.53 3.61
CA ASP A 111 -28.05 28.67 4.73
C ASP A 111 -28.92 27.42 4.89
N ILE A 112 -29.16 26.99 6.16
CA ILE A 112 -29.84 25.72 6.44
C ILE A 112 -31.26 25.68 5.89
N ALA A 113 -32.00 26.78 5.93
CA ALA A 113 -33.37 26.83 5.44
C ALA A 113 -33.39 26.74 3.89
N HIS A 114 -32.39 27.31 3.23
CA HIS A 114 -32.23 27.15 1.78
C HIS A 114 -31.81 25.73 1.39
N ALA A 115 -30.93 25.11 2.18
CA ALA A 115 -30.52 23.71 1.98
C ALA A 115 -31.72 22.75 2.20
N GLN A 116 -32.54 22.97 3.23
CA GLN A 116 -33.77 22.20 3.45
C GLN A 116 -34.72 22.25 2.26
N ARG A 117 -34.91 23.45 1.67
CA ARG A 117 -35.76 23.60 0.46
C ARG A 117 -35.14 22.94 -0.75
N LEU A 118 -33.81 23.07 -0.94
CA LEU A 118 -33.10 22.48 -2.08
C LEU A 118 -33.18 20.95 -2.09
N PHE A 119 -33.11 20.33 -0.92
CA PHE A 119 -33.13 18.87 -0.76
C PHE A 119 -34.49 18.28 -0.37
N GLY A 120 -35.52 19.10 -0.21
CA GLY A 120 -36.87 18.64 0.23
C GLY A 120 -36.92 18.12 1.69
N LEU A 121 -36.08 18.66 2.56
CA LEU A 121 -35.90 18.22 3.94
C LEU A 121 -36.49 19.20 4.94
N GLN A 122 -37.60 19.87 4.59
CA GLN A 122 -38.25 20.85 5.50
C GLN A 122 -38.57 20.20 6.85
N GLY A 123 -38.18 20.87 7.96
CA GLY A 123 -38.34 20.37 9.31
C GLY A 123 -37.46 19.19 9.72
N LYS A 124 -36.45 18.85 8.89
CA LYS A 124 -35.50 17.77 9.15
C LYS A 124 -34.05 18.24 9.01
N VAL A 125 -33.16 17.68 9.81
CA VAL A 125 -31.72 17.89 9.74
C VAL A 125 -31.00 16.54 9.67
N ASP A 126 -29.85 16.49 9.00
CA ASP A 126 -29.08 15.25 8.88
C ASP A 126 -28.37 14.93 10.19
N ARG A 127 -27.80 15.95 10.85
CA ARG A 127 -27.14 15.81 12.15
C ARG A 127 -27.14 17.11 12.93
N VAL A 128 -26.79 17.00 14.21
CA VAL A 128 -26.53 18.17 15.08
C VAL A 128 -25.12 18.03 15.64
N ASP A 129 -24.29 19.02 15.38
CA ASP A 129 -22.93 19.08 15.94
C ASP A 129 -23.01 19.83 17.28
N LEU A 130 -22.44 19.25 18.34
CA LEU A 130 -22.58 19.72 19.72
C LEU A 130 -21.22 20.05 20.34
N ILE A 131 -21.18 21.08 21.17
CA ILE A 131 -20.10 21.29 22.14
C ILE A 131 -20.73 21.09 23.53
N LEU A 132 -20.14 20.19 24.31
CA LEU A 132 -20.61 19.84 25.65
C LEU A 132 -19.70 20.48 26.71
N ASN A 133 -20.25 21.00 27.77
CA ASN A 133 -19.51 21.54 28.92
C ASN A 133 -18.84 20.42 29.73
N GLU A 134 -19.60 19.36 30.04
CA GLU A 134 -19.12 18.12 30.66
C GLU A 134 -19.87 16.92 30.10
N ASP A 135 -19.17 15.81 29.86
CA ASP A 135 -19.75 14.58 29.29
C ASP A 135 -20.56 13.77 30.33
N SER A 136 -20.80 14.34 31.50
CA SER A 136 -21.49 13.67 32.62
C SER A 136 -22.95 13.32 32.29
N GLY A 137 -23.15 12.14 31.76
CA GLY A 137 -24.48 11.55 31.54
C GLY A 137 -25.20 11.97 30.27
N PHE A 138 -24.65 12.82 29.40
CA PHE A 138 -25.28 13.18 28.12
C PHE A 138 -25.50 11.94 27.24
N ARG A 139 -24.47 11.10 27.12
CA ARG A 139 -24.56 9.89 26.32
C ARG A 139 -25.63 8.92 26.82
N SER A 140 -25.75 8.71 28.12
CA SER A 140 -26.77 7.82 28.70
C SER A 140 -28.19 8.33 28.48
N ARG A 141 -28.40 9.64 28.51
CA ARG A 141 -29.73 10.25 28.28
C ARG A 141 -30.16 10.18 26.81
N TRP A 142 -29.21 10.33 25.86
CA TRP A 142 -29.52 10.46 24.45
C TRP A 142 -29.12 9.23 23.60
N ALA A 143 -28.48 8.21 24.19
CA ALA A 143 -28.10 6.99 23.48
C ALA A 143 -29.31 6.21 22.95
N ASN A 144 -30.46 6.31 23.62
CA ASN A 144 -31.70 5.68 23.16
C ASN A 144 -32.36 6.57 22.09
N GLY A 145 -32.04 6.33 20.81
CA GLY A 145 -32.65 7.00 19.68
C GLY A 145 -31.71 7.86 18.83
N PHE A 146 -30.47 8.14 19.28
CA PHE A 146 -29.51 8.91 18.52
C PHE A 146 -28.13 8.26 18.51
N ARG A 147 -27.47 8.37 17.35
CA ARG A 147 -26.08 7.97 17.22
C ARG A 147 -25.16 9.10 17.65
N ILE A 148 -24.55 8.97 18.83
CA ILE A 148 -23.63 9.96 19.37
C ILE A 148 -22.19 9.56 19.02
N GLN A 149 -21.46 10.40 18.28
CA GLN A 149 -20.05 10.22 17.94
C GLN A 149 -19.23 11.40 18.45
N SER A 150 -18.18 11.16 19.22
CA SER A 150 -17.23 12.22 19.54
C SER A 150 -16.32 12.51 18.35
N GLY A 151 -15.84 13.76 18.24
CA GLY A 151 -14.85 14.13 17.20
C GLY A 151 -13.56 13.32 17.30
N GLN A 152 -13.19 12.89 18.52
CA GLN A 152 -12.06 11.98 18.74
C GLN A 152 -12.32 10.59 18.18
N GLN A 153 -13.51 10.02 18.40
CA GLN A 153 -13.88 8.71 17.84
C GLN A 153 -13.89 8.73 16.31
N ARG A 154 -14.39 9.80 15.70
CA ARG A 154 -14.38 9.95 14.23
C ARG A 154 -12.95 10.04 13.68
N ARG A 155 -12.05 10.80 14.37
CA ARG A 155 -10.62 10.87 14.00
C ARG A 155 -9.91 9.55 14.25
N ALA A 156 -10.21 8.85 15.34
CA ALA A 156 -9.64 7.53 15.64
C ALA A 156 -10.00 6.50 14.56
N THR A 157 -11.26 6.45 14.15
CA THR A 157 -11.72 5.53 13.08
C THR A 157 -10.97 5.79 11.77
N LEU A 158 -10.81 7.06 11.36
CA LEU A 158 -10.04 7.42 10.18
C LEU A 158 -8.55 7.10 10.35
N SER A 159 -7.97 7.36 11.52
CA SER A 159 -6.56 7.06 11.79
C SER A 159 -6.29 5.55 11.81
N ASP A 160 -7.23 4.75 12.32
CA ASP A 160 -7.11 3.30 12.36
C ASP A 160 -7.20 2.69 10.95
N MET A 161 -8.11 3.16 10.10
CA MET A 161 -8.17 2.75 8.68
C MET A 161 -6.85 3.01 7.94
N LEU A 162 -6.22 4.17 8.22
CA LEU A 162 -4.93 4.52 7.61
C LEU A 162 -3.74 3.83 8.28
N ARG A 163 -3.90 3.31 9.49
CA ARG A 163 -2.80 2.72 10.28
C ARG A 163 -2.20 1.49 9.62
N ALA A 164 -3.03 0.57 9.17
CA ALA A 164 -2.57 -0.65 8.50
C ALA A 164 -1.88 -0.33 7.17
N PHE A 165 -2.43 0.61 6.40
CA PHE A 165 -1.82 1.09 5.16
C PHE A 165 -0.48 1.80 5.43
N ARG A 166 -0.41 2.65 6.45
CA ARG A 166 0.82 3.34 6.89
C ARG A 166 1.90 2.35 7.31
N LEU A 167 1.55 1.33 8.11
CA LEU A 167 2.48 0.28 8.53
C LEU A 167 3.05 -0.48 7.33
N ASN A 168 2.23 -0.80 6.34
CA ASN A 168 2.68 -1.47 5.13
C ASN A 168 3.65 -0.59 4.32
N LEU A 169 3.32 0.69 4.12
CA LEU A 169 4.23 1.63 3.45
C LEU A 169 5.54 1.85 4.21
N GLN A 170 5.50 1.94 5.55
CA GLN A 170 6.70 2.05 6.38
C GLN A 170 7.59 0.82 6.23
N ALA A 171 7.01 -0.38 6.23
CA ALA A 171 7.74 -1.61 6.02
C ALA A 171 8.41 -1.70 4.64
N LEU A 172 7.69 -1.30 3.59
CA LEU A 172 8.25 -1.23 2.24
C LEU A 172 9.41 -0.23 2.17
N SER A 173 9.27 0.92 2.84
CA SER A 173 10.33 1.94 2.92
C SER A 173 11.57 1.41 3.66
N LEU A 174 11.37 0.68 4.76
CA LEU A 174 12.47 0.02 5.49
C LEU A 174 13.18 -1.03 4.65
N LEU A 175 12.42 -1.85 3.88
CA LEU A 175 13.00 -2.81 2.95
C LEU A 175 13.83 -2.13 1.85
N ALA A 176 13.34 -1.03 1.28
CA ALA A 176 14.08 -0.25 0.29
C ALA A 176 15.35 0.37 0.90
N LEU A 177 15.28 0.90 2.12
CA LEU A 177 16.43 1.41 2.87
C LEU A 177 17.48 0.30 3.11
N PHE A 178 17.04 -0.90 3.46
CA PHE A 178 17.94 -2.05 3.65
C PHE A 178 18.70 -2.39 2.38
N VAL A 179 18.03 -2.42 1.22
CA VAL A 179 18.70 -2.62 -0.08
C VAL A 179 19.70 -1.48 -0.34
N GLY A 180 19.35 -0.25 -0.01
CA GLY A 180 20.25 0.91 -0.10
C GLY A 180 21.51 0.75 0.77
N ILE A 181 21.36 0.35 2.04
CA ILE A 181 22.49 0.06 2.95
C ILE A 181 23.38 -1.03 2.38
N PHE A 182 22.79 -2.08 1.82
CA PHE A 182 23.54 -3.19 1.22
C PHE A 182 24.34 -2.75 -0.02
N LEU A 183 23.79 -1.82 -0.82
CA LEU A 183 24.51 -1.20 -1.94
C LEU A 183 25.68 -0.34 -1.49
N VAL A 184 25.47 0.46 -0.46
CA VAL A 184 26.54 1.27 0.16
C VAL A 184 27.63 0.36 0.69
N TYR A 185 27.26 -0.73 1.39
CA TYR A 185 28.22 -1.74 1.84
C TYR A 185 29.06 -2.31 0.66
N ASN A 186 28.42 -2.67 -0.43
CA ASN A 186 29.11 -3.19 -1.62
C ASN A 186 30.06 -2.16 -2.24
N THR A 187 29.62 -0.90 -2.33
CA THR A 187 30.43 0.22 -2.86
C THR A 187 31.59 0.55 -1.91
N ALA A 188 31.35 0.55 -0.60
CA ALA A 188 32.38 0.76 0.40
C ALA A 188 33.43 -0.37 0.40
N MET A 189 32.99 -1.62 0.28
CA MET A 189 33.89 -2.78 0.14
C MET A 189 34.77 -2.62 -1.09
N PHE A 190 34.21 -2.14 -2.21
CA PHE A 190 34.99 -1.81 -3.39
C PHE A 190 36.05 -0.74 -3.13
N ALA A 191 35.64 0.41 -2.57
CA ALA A 191 36.55 1.52 -2.27
C ALA A 191 37.71 1.07 -1.37
N VAL A 192 37.40 0.28 -0.34
CA VAL A 192 38.36 -0.29 0.59
C VAL A 192 39.38 -1.21 -0.12
N VAL A 193 38.87 -2.09 -0.98
CA VAL A 193 39.73 -3.05 -1.67
C VAL A 193 40.61 -2.37 -2.71
N SER A 194 40.08 -1.43 -3.51
CA SER A 194 40.86 -0.70 -4.53
C SER A 194 41.98 0.15 -3.92
N ARG A 195 41.75 0.68 -2.70
CA ARG A 195 42.69 1.54 -1.99
C ARG A 195 43.48 0.83 -0.87
N ARG A 196 43.51 -0.52 -0.90
CA ARG A 196 44.21 -1.32 0.11
C ARG A 196 45.73 -1.03 0.15
N LYS A 197 46.32 -0.75 -1.02
CA LYS A 197 47.73 -0.33 -1.12
C LYS A 197 47.94 1.02 -0.44
N ASP A 198 47.07 2.00 -0.69
CA ASP A 198 47.17 3.34 -0.08
C ASP A 198 47.09 3.29 1.44
N ALA A 199 46.18 2.49 1.98
CA ALA A 199 46.09 2.23 3.42
C ALA A 199 47.34 1.55 3.98
N GLY A 200 47.94 0.63 3.20
CA GLY A 200 49.24 0.00 3.54
C GLY A 200 50.37 1.00 3.59
N ILE A 201 50.47 1.90 2.59
CA ILE A 201 51.47 2.97 2.52
C ILE A 201 51.32 3.94 3.72
N LEU A 202 50.09 4.43 3.99
CA LEU A 202 49.81 5.34 5.12
C LEU A 202 50.22 4.71 6.43
N ARG A 203 49.96 3.44 6.67
CA ARG A 203 50.35 2.72 7.86
C ARG A 203 51.87 2.50 7.93
N SER A 204 52.53 2.29 6.80
CA SER A 204 54.00 2.17 6.74
C SER A 204 54.67 3.52 7.05
N LEU A 205 54.04 4.65 6.76
CA LEU A 205 54.48 5.99 7.09
C LEU A 205 54.15 6.41 8.53
N GLY A 206 53.53 5.50 9.33
CA GLY A 206 53.30 5.71 10.77
C GLY A 206 51.85 6.10 11.13
N ALA A 207 50.92 6.13 10.16
CA ALA A 207 49.52 6.42 10.46
C ALA A 207 48.88 5.34 11.35
N ASN A 208 48.20 5.78 12.40
CA ASN A 208 47.47 4.90 13.31
C ASN A 208 46.25 4.27 12.66
N ARG A 209 45.83 3.09 13.16
CA ARG A 209 44.61 2.40 12.69
C ARG A 209 43.39 3.31 12.71
N ARG A 210 43.22 4.14 13.75
CA ARG A 210 42.09 5.06 13.90
C ARG A 210 42.10 6.18 12.86
N GLU A 211 43.28 6.70 12.53
CA GLU A 211 43.45 7.77 11.53
C GLU A 211 43.04 7.28 10.14
N VAL A 212 43.49 6.06 9.76
CA VAL A 212 43.11 5.44 8.50
C VAL A 212 41.61 5.19 8.44
N ILE A 213 41.00 4.62 9.51
CA ILE A 213 39.54 4.43 9.56
C ILE A 213 38.83 5.77 9.41
N PHE A 214 39.24 6.81 10.15
CA PHE A 214 38.59 8.11 10.14
C PHE A 214 38.69 8.78 8.76
N ALA A 215 39.82 8.70 8.08
CA ALA A 215 40.01 9.26 6.74
C ALA A 215 39.04 8.62 5.71
N PHE A 216 38.99 7.30 5.68
CA PHE A 216 38.09 6.61 4.74
C PHE A 216 36.59 6.71 5.14
N LEU A 217 36.31 6.68 6.44
CA LEU A 217 34.93 6.83 6.94
C LEU A 217 34.37 8.21 6.65
N SER A 218 35.20 9.27 6.81
CA SER A 218 34.76 10.64 6.49
C SER A 218 34.43 10.82 5.02
N GLU A 219 35.18 10.19 4.11
CA GLU A 219 34.89 10.18 2.68
C GLU A 219 33.55 9.47 2.40
N ILE A 220 33.35 8.27 2.95
CA ILE A 220 32.10 7.49 2.81
C ILE A 220 30.90 8.27 3.38
N LEU A 221 31.06 8.90 4.53
CA LEU A 221 30.00 9.71 5.15
C LEU A 221 29.69 10.97 4.33
N PHE A 222 30.69 11.62 3.77
CA PHE A 222 30.50 12.77 2.90
C PHE A 222 29.71 12.40 1.64
N LEU A 223 30.09 11.30 0.98
CA LEU A 223 29.35 10.76 -0.18
C LEU A 223 27.93 10.34 0.23
N GLY A 224 27.77 9.76 1.41
CA GLY A 224 26.47 9.41 1.99
C GLY A 224 25.60 10.63 2.28
N ALA A 225 26.17 11.70 2.77
CA ALA A 225 25.47 12.96 2.99
C ALA A 225 24.97 13.58 1.66
N LEU A 226 25.85 13.64 0.66
CA LEU A 226 25.50 14.12 -0.69
C LEU A 226 24.43 13.24 -1.32
N GLY A 227 24.63 11.92 -1.30
CA GLY A 227 23.66 10.95 -1.83
C GLY A 227 22.31 11.04 -1.10
N GLY A 228 22.31 11.20 0.22
CA GLY A 228 21.12 11.37 1.03
C GLY A 228 20.39 12.68 0.74
N ALA A 229 21.10 13.78 0.54
CA ALA A 229 20.53 15.07 0.15
C ALA A 229 19.89 14.98 -1.25
N LEU A 230 20.61 14.45 -2.25
CA LEU A 230 20.08 14.23 -3.59
C LEU A 230 18.91 13.24 -3.59
N GLY A 231 18.98 12.19 -2.77
CA GLY A 231 17.89 11.24 -2.56
C GLY A 231 16.66 11.88 -1.93
N GLY A 232 16.83 12.80 -1.00
CA GLY A 232 15.75 13.59 -0.41
C GLY A 232 15.04 14.48 -1.46
N ILE A 233 15.81 15.15 -2.30
CA ILE A 233 15.28 15.95 -3.41
C ILE A 233 14.53 15.06 -4.41
N ALA A 234 15.15 13.98 -4.87
CA ALA A 234 14.52 13.05 -5.82
C ALA A 234 13.26 12.40 -5.20
N GLY A 235 13.30 12.05 -3.92
CA GLY A 235 12.17 11.52 -3.17
C GLY A 235 11.01 12.50 -3.07
N TYR A 236 11.28 13.78 -2.87
CA TYR A 236 10.25 14.82 -2.89
C TYR A 236 9.53 14.89 -4.24
N PHE A 237 10.28 14.98 -5.36
CA PHE A 237 9.67 15.01 -6.69
C PHE A 237 8.89 13.73 -7.01
N LEU A 238 9.45 12.56 -6.64
CA LEU A 238 8.78 11.28 -6.80
C LEU A 238 7.49 11.20 -5.97
N SER A 239 7.52 11.65 -4.71
CA SER A 239 6.35 11.73 -3.84
C SER A 239 5.25 12.60 -4.44
N ARG A 240 5.61 13.78 -4.96
CA ARG A 240 4.67 14.69 -5.63
C ARG A 240 4.05 14.06 -6.88
N PHE A 241 4.87 13.42 -7.70
CA PHE A 241 4.40 12.70 -8.89
C PHE A 241 3.43 11.57 -8.54
N LEU A 242 3.77 10.75 -7.54
CA LEU A 242 2.94 9.63 -7.07
C LEU A 242 1.64 10.11 -6.41
N THR A 243 1.69 11.19 -5.62
CA THR A 243 0.50 11.77 -5.00
C THR A 243 -0.48 12.24 -6.07
N ASN A 244 -0.03 12.92 -7.11
CA ASN A 244 -0.88 13.36 -8.21
C ASN A 244 -1.48 12.17 -8.98
N LEU A 245 -0.70 11.13 -9.21
CA LEU A 245 -1.15 9.93 -9.94
C LEU A 245 -2.23 9.17 -9.17
N VAL A 246 -2.06 9.02 -7.85
CA VAL A 246 -3.01 8.33 -6.96
C VAL A 246 -4.26 9.19 -6.73
N ALA A 247 -4.10 10.49 -6.53
CA ALA A 247 -5.20 11.41 -6.27
C ALA A 247 -6.18 11.50 -7.44
N GLY A 248 -5.68 11.57 -8.67
CA GLY A 248 -6.53 11.58 -9.87
C GLY A 248 -7.41 10.34 -9.99
N THR A 249 -6.96 9.21 -9.47
CA THR A 249 -7.71 7.95 -9.54
C THR A 249 -8.71 7.81 -8.40
N ILE A 250 -8.35 8.19 -7.18
CA ILE A 250 -9.24 8.13 -6.00
C ILE A 250 -10.36 9.18 -6.15
N SER A 251 -10.04 10.37 -6.66
CA SER A 251 -11.00 11.44 -6.90
C SER A 251 -12.11 11.04 -7.86
N ASN A 252 -11.79 10.26 -8.89
CA ASN A 252 -12.77 9.85 -9.90
C ASN A 252 -13.72 8.73 -9.42
N LEU A 253 -13.42 8.03 -8.30
CA LEU A 253 -14.12 6.80 -7.92
C LEU A 253 -14.85 6.85 -6.58
N TYR A 254 -14.39 7.62 -5.58
CA TYR A 254 -14.95 7.55 -4.21
C TYR A 254 -15.37 8.87 -3.59
N PHE A 255 -14.51 9.86 -3.63
CA PHE A 255 -14.74 11.21 -3.08
C PHE A 255 -13.78 12.17 -3.76
N PHE A 256 -14.21 13.38 -3.97
CA PHE A 256 -13.33 14.46 -4.39
C PHE A 256 -12.33 14.76 -3.25
N LEU A 257 -11.29 13.93 -3.16
CA LEU A 257 -10.16 14.20 -2.28
C LEU A 257 -9.19 15.09 -3.04
N ARG A 258 -9.09 16.33 -2.64
CA ARG A 258 -7.97 17.16 -3.08
C ARG A 258 -6.70 16.59 -2.46
N PRO A 259 -5.73 16.15 -3.28
CA PRO A 259 -4.46 15.71 -2.73
C PRO A 259 -3.79 16.90 -2.05
N VAL A 260 -3.48 16.75 -0.79
CA VAL A 260 -2.53 17.67 -0.15
C VAL A 260 -1.17 17.35 -0.77
N ILE A 261 -0.79 18.14 -1.79
CA ILE A 261 0.52 18.01 -2.41
C ILE A 261 1.55 18.36 -1.35
N PRO A 262 2.54 17.48 -1.08
CA PRO A 262 3.57 17.78 -0.10
C PRO A 262 4.27 19.08 -0.44
N GLU A 263 4.25 20.03 0.48
CA GLU A 263 5.05 21.25 0.36
C GLU A 263 6.51 20.93 0.63
N TRP A 264 7.41 21.72 -0.02
CA TRP A 264 8.84 21.60 0.24
C TRP A 264 9.14 21.92 1.70
N SER A 265 9.82 21.00 2.39
CA SER A 265 10.28 21.19 3.75
C SER A 265 11.77 20.86 3.85
N TRP A 266 12.54 21.77 4.47
CA TRP A 266 13.95 21.54 4.76
C TRP A 266 14.17 20.30 5.65
N TRP A 267 13.12 19.86 6.38
CA TRP A 267 13.14 18.64 7.16
C TRP A 267 13.31 17.39 6.28
N ILE A 268 12.77 17.38 5.07
CA ILE A 268 12.94 16.27 4.11
C ILE A 268 14.41 16.13 3.71
N LEU A 269 15.07 17.28 3.45
CA LEU A 269 16.48 17.30 3.10
C LEU A 269 17.35 16.82 4.29
N LEU A 270 17.08 17.31 5.49
CA LEU A 270 17.77 16.90 6.70
C LEU A 270 17.62 15.39 6.97
N LEU A 271 16.37 14.88 6.89
CA LEU A 271 16.08 13.46 7.09
C LEU A 271 16.78 12.59 6.03
N GLY A 272 16.72 12.99 4.76
CA GLY A 272 17.42 12.31 3.66
C GLY A 272 18.92 12.26 3.89
N THR A 273 19.52 13.38 4.29
CA THR A 273 20.95 13.45 4.61
C THR A 273 21.33 12.57 5.81
N LEU A 274 20.54 12.59 6.89
CA LEU A 274 20.77 11.75 8.05
C LEU A 274 20.64 10.25 7.72
N LEU A 275 19.65 9.88 6.95
CA LEU A 275 19.47 8.49 6.47
C LEU A 275 20.63 8.06 5.57
N GLY A 276 21.08 8.95 4.67
CA GLY A 276 22.24 8.70 3.83
C GLY A 276 23.54 8.52 4.64
N CYS A 277 23.79 9.36 5.63
CA CYS A 277 24.92 9.21 6.56
C CYS A 277 24.81 7.92 7.38
N GLY A 278 23.63 7.61 7.92
CA GLY A 278 23.39 6.40 8.70
C GLY A 278 23.61 5.13 7.89
N ALA A 279 23.06 5.09 6.65
CA ALA A 279 23.27 4.00 5.73
C ALA A 279 24.75 3.82 5.35
N SER A 280 25.44 4.94 5.11
CA SER A 280 26.88 4.93 4.78
C SER A 280 27.75 4.50 5.95
N PHE A 281 27.40 4.90 7.17
CA PHE A 281 28.07 4.44 8.38
C PHE A 281 27.91 2.92 8.56
N LEU A 282 26.68 2.43 8.49
CA LEU A 282 26.39 0.99 8.64
C LEU A 282 27.00 0.15 7.51
N GLY A 283 26.93 0.64 6.28
CA GLY A 283 27.50 -0.03 5.13
C GLY A 283 29.04 0.00 5.10
N GLY A 284 29.67 1.07 5.60
CA GLY A 284 31.11 1.28 5.52
C GLY A 284 31.90 0.71 6.68
N ILE A 285 31.33 0.57 7.88
CA ILE A 285 32.08 0.22 9.10
C ILE A 285 32.74 -1.18 9.02
N PHE A 286 32.05 -2.18 8.48
CA PHE A 286 32.58 -3.54 8.33
C PHE A 286 33.73 -3.63 7.32
N PRO A 287 33.62 -3.10 6.08
CA PRO A 287 34.74 -3.05 5.14
C PRO A 287 35.96 -2.34 5.71
N LEU A 288 35.77 -1.21 6.40
CA LEU A 288 36.86 -0.45 7.02
C LEU A 288 37.53 -1.21 8.16
N ALA A 289 36.76 -1.90 8.99
CA ALA A 289 37.30 -2.73 10.06
C ALA A 289 38.16 -3.89 9.49
N GLU A 290 37.78 -4.44 8.36
CA GLU A 290 38.57 -5.47 7.65
C GLU A 290 39.87 -4.89 7.07
N LEU A 291 39.82 -3.70 6.44
CA LEU A 291 40.97 -3.02 5.88
C LEU A 291 42.12 -2.86 6.92
N VAL A 292 41.76 -2.44 8.11
CA VAL A 292 42.74 -2.14 9.17
C VAL A 292 43.28 -3.38 9.86
N ARG A 293 42.60 -4.51 9.76
CA ARG A 293 43.10 -5.81 10.32
C ARG A 293 44.18 -6.45 9.45
N VAL A 294 44.32 -6.04 8.20
CA VAL A 294 45.35 -6.60 7.30
C VAL A 294 46.71 -6.00 7.61
N ASP A 295 47.72 -6.86 7.70
CA ASP A 295 49.12 -6.43 7.90
C ASP A 295 49.65 -5.60 6.72
N PRO A 296 50.36 -4.50 6.94
CA PRO A 296 50.87 -3.63 5.88
C PRO A 296 51.71 -4.40 4.81
N ILE A 297 52.48 -5.37 5.21
CA ILE A 297 53.30 -6.20 4.32
C ILE A 297 52.39 -7.01 3.36
N GLN A 298 51.34 -7.61 3.87
CA GLN A 298 50.38 -8.39 3.04
C GLN A 298 49.58 -7.47 2.12
N ALA A 299 49.25 -6.25 2.56
CA ALA A 299 48.58 -5.26 1.74
C ALA A 299 49.42 -4.83 0.53
N LEU A 300 50.73 -4.69 0.71
CA LEU A 300 51.68 -4.30 -0.33
C LEU A 300 51.98 -5.46 -1.31
N GLN A 301 52.01 -6.71 -0.83
CA GLN A 301 52.33 -7.90 -1.69
C GLN A 301 51.17 -8.39 -2.56
N GLY A 302 49.95 -7.87 -2.41
CA GLY A 302 48.80 -8.20 -3.26
C GLY A 302 48.32 -9.66 -3.21
N ARG A 303 48.91 -10.50 -2.32
CA ARG A 303 48.54 -11.92 -2.19
C ARG A 303 47.27 -12.11 -1.38
N THR A 304 46.16 -12.31 -2.02
CA THR A 304 44.93 -12.82 -1.41
C THR A 304 45.07 -14.33 -1.19
N ALA A 305 45.06 -14.77 0.08
CA ALA A 305 45.14 -16.18 0.42
C ALA A 305 43.88 -16.93 -0.03
N VAL A 306 43.88 -17.53 -1.21
CA VAL A 306 42.80 -18.35 -1.78
C VAL A 306 42.35 -19.50 -0.86
N ARG A 307 43.25 -19.98 0.02
CA ARG A 307 42.99 -21.09 0.96
C ARG A 307 41.92 -20.80 2.03
N GLY A 308 41.69 -19.53 2.40
CA GLY A 308 40.72 -19.13 3.43
C GLY A 308 39.28 -18.99 2.94
N GLN A 309 39.05 -18.74 1.65
CA GLN A 309 37.73 -18.36 1.12
C GLN A 309 36.64 -19.42 1.32
N ARG A 310 36.97 -20.71 1.16
CA ARG A 310 36.01 -21.80 1.41
C ARG A 310 35.59 -21.93 2.87
N LYS A 311 36.53 -21.74 3.81
CA LYS A 311 36.25 -21.76 5.25
C LYS A 311 35.38 -20.57 5.62
N MET A 312 35.66 -19.40 5.06
CA MET A 312 34.89 -18.18 5.27
C MET A 312 33.46 -18.33 4.70
N ALA A 313 33.29 -18.85 3.50
CA ALA A 313 31.97 -19.13 2.91
C ALA A 313 31.16 -20.14 3.75
N ARG A 314 31.81 -21.19 4.29
CA ARG A 314 31.17 -22.14 5.20
C ARG A 314 30.75 -21.49 6.51
N ASN A 315 31.60 -20.68 7.11
CA ASN A 315 31.28 -19.97 8.36
C ASN A 315 30.16 -18.95 8.15
N ALA A 316 30.17 -18.22 7.02
CA ALA A 316 29.09 -17.33 6.63
C ALA A 316 27.76 -18.10 6.45
N ALA A 317 27.78 -19.27 5.80
CA ALA A 317 26.58 -20.10 5.67
C ALA A 317 26.08 -20.64 7.02
N LEU A 318 26.96 -20.98 7.96
CA LEU A 318 26.57 -21.37 9.32
C LEU A 318 25.93 -20.20 10.07
N ALA A 319 26.51 -19.00 9.97
CA ALA A 319 25.90 -17.79 10.51
C ALA A 319 24.55 -17.49 9.86
N GLY A 320 24.46 -17.69 8.54
CA GLY A 320 23.20 -17.59 7.80
C GLY A 320 22.14 -18.57 8.32
N LEU A 321 22.50 -19.81 8.62
CA LEU A 321 21.61 -20.80 9.20
C LEU A 321 21.11 -20.37 10.59
N ALA A 322 21.98 -19.83 11.43
CA ALA A 322 21.60 -19.29 12.74
C ALA A 322 20.62 -18.12 12.61
N ILE A 323 20.86 -17.20 11.66
CA ILE A 323 19.95 -16.09 11.40
C ILE A 323 18.60 -16.57 10.84
N LEU A 324 18.59 -17.62 10.01
CA LEU A 324 17.34 -18.24 9.57
C LEU A 324 16.57 -18.89 10.72
N GLY A 325 17.29 -19.50 11.67
CA GLY A 325 16.68 -19.99 12.93
C GLY A 325 16.05 -18.85 13.73
N ILE A 326 16.74 -17.71 13.84
CA ILE A 326 16.20 -16.49 14.45
C ILE A 326 14.97 -15.98 13.66
N SER A 327 15.02 -16.01 12.33
CA SER A 327 13.88 -15.63 11.49
C SER A 327 12.63 -16.49 11.81
N LEU A 328 12.79 -17.80 11.96
CA LEU A 328 11.70 -18.71 12.35
C LEU A 328 11.18 -18.41 13.75
N ALA A 329 12.06 -18.15 14.72
CA ALA A 329 11.66 -17.77 16.07
C ALA A 329 10.90 -16.43 16.10
N LEU A 330 11.35 -15.44 15.31
CA LEU A 330 10.65 -14.17 15.13
C LEU A 330 9.30 -14.33 14.44
N LEU A 331 9.17 -15.31 13.56
CA LEU A 331 7.90 -15.64 12.92
C LEU A 331 6.87 -16.13 13.94
N GLU A 332 7.25 -16.97 14.87
CA GLU A 332 6.41 -17.41 16.00
C GLU A 332 6.07 -16.23 16.92
N ALA A 333 7.07 -15.45 17.31
CA ALA A 333 6.90 -14.26 18.14
C ALA A 333 6.03 -13.17 17.48
N SER A 334 5.85 -13.23 16.15
CA SER A 334 4.97 -12.29 15.43
C SER A 334 3.51 -12.37 15.90
N SER A 335 3.11 -13.45 16.63
CA SER A 335 1.82 -13.55 17.31
C SER A 335 1.59 -12.48 18.37
N ILE A 336 2.66 -11.93 18.94
CA ILE A 336 2.62 -10.88 19.96
C ILE A 336 2.51 -9.50 19.28
N HIS A 337 3.36 -9.26 18.27
CA HIS A 337 3.37 -7.98 17.58
C HIS A 337 3.84 -8.09 16.12
N VAL A 338 3.18 -7.35 15.21
CA VAL A 338 3.46 -7.39 13.77
C VAL A 338 4.90 -7.02 13.40
N TYR A 339 5.59 -6.21 14.21
CA TYR A 339 7.00 -5.83 13.97
C TYR A 339 7.95 -7.04 13.99
N PHE A 340 7.65 -8.10 14.74
CA PHE A 340 8.44 -9.33 14.69
C PHE A 340 8.30 -10.04 13.34
N GLY A 341 7.15 -9.92 12.66
CA GLY A 341 6.97 -10.41 11.29
C GLY A 341 7.87 -9.69 10.29
N PHE A 342 7.99 -8.37 10.39
CA PHE A 342 8.93 -7.60 9.56
C PHE A 342 10.37 -7.94 9.89
N ALA A 343 10.73 -8.05 11.18
CA ALA A 343 12.08 -8.47 11.58
C ALA A 343 12.42 -9.87 11.06
N SER A 344 11.46 -10.79 11.03
CA SER A 344 11.63 -12.12 10.42
C SER A 344 11.89 -12.03 8.92
N ALA A 345 11.17 -11.17 8.18
CA ALA A 345 11.42 -10.95 6.74
C ALA A 345 12.85 -10.41 6.48
N PHE A 346 13.33 -9.47 7.31
CA PHE A 346 14.71 -8.99 7.23
C PHE A 346 15.72 -10.08 7.55
N ALA A 347 15.49 -10.85 8.62
CA ALA A 347 16.36 -11.95 8.99
C ALA A 347 16.41 -13.05 7.91
N LEU A 348 15.28 -13.30 7.22
CA LEU A 348 15.22 -14.20 6.07
C LEU A 348 16.14 -13.71 4.94
N LEU A 349 16.06 -12.44 4.56
CA LEU A 349 16.89 -11.84 3.50
C LEU A 349 18.37 -11.84 3.88
N ILE A 350 18.71 -11.45 5.10
CA ILE A 350 20.10 -11.43 5.60
C ILE A 350 20.64 -12.87 5.68
N GLY A 351 19.89 -13.77 6.31
CA GLY A 351 20.31 -15.17 6.48
C GLY A 351 20.57 -15.86 5.15
N THR A 352 19.66 -15.68 4.17
CA THR A 352 19.82 -16.26 2.83
C THR A 352 20.96 -15.62 2.04
N SER A 353 21.23 -14.32 2.22
CA SER A 353 22.34 -13.64 1.55
C SER A 353 23.71 -14.25 1.91
N LEU A 354 23.85 -14.73 3.13
CA LEU A 354 25.10 -15.38 3.59
C LEU A 354 25.35 -16.77 2.95
N PHE A 355 24.33 -17.38 2.35
CA PHE A 355 24.50 -18.65 1.61
C PHE A 355 25.05 -18.46 0.20
N THR A 356 25.06 -17.25 -0.35
CA THR A 356 25.46 -16.99 -1.74
C THR A 356 26.87 -17.50 -2.06
N GLY A 357 27.82 -17.34 -1.13
CA GLY A 357 29.18 -17.86 -1.31
C GLY A 357 29.23 -19.40 -1.42
N LEU A 358 28.47 -20.10 -0.59
CA LEU A 358 28.38 -21.57 -0.63
C LEU A 358 27.67 -22.04 -1.91
N THR A 359 26.63 -21.33 -2.32
CA THR A 359 25.88 -21.61 -3.56
C THR A 359 26.77 -21.47 -4.80
N LEU A 360 27.59 -20.40 -4.88
CA LEU A 360 28.54 -20.20 -5.94
C LEU A 360 29.57 -21.30 -6.01
N ILE A 361 30.05 -21.82 -4.86
CA ILE A 361 30.99 -22.97 -4.83
C ILE A 361 30.31 -24.21 -5.39
N LYS A 362 29.05 -24.49 -5.00
CA LYS A 362 28.32 -25.69 -5.43
C LYS A 362 27.86 -25.61 -6.89
N LEU A 363 27.39 -24.44 -7.34
CA LEU A 363 26.94 -24.22 -8.72
C LEU A 363 28.14 -23.99 -9.70
N GLY A 364 29.33 -23.69 -9.21
CA GLY A 364 30.50 -23.42 -10.04
C GLY A 364 30.78 -24.49 -11.11
N PRO A 365 30.76 -25.81 -10.80
CA PRO A 365 30.93 -26.86 -11.80
C PRO A 365 29.86 -26.85 -12.90
N PHE A 366 28.61 -26.60 -12.53
CA PHE A 366 27.48 -26.47 -13.46
C PHE A 366 27.65 -25.24 -14.39
N LEU A 367 27.95 -24.08 -13.82
CA LEU A 367 28.24 -22.87 -14.60
C LEU A 367 29.41 -23.11 -15.59
N ARG A 368 30.47 -23.78 -15.14
CA ARG A 368 31.60 -24.10 -15.99
C ARG A 368 31.21 -25.03 -17.16
N TRP A 369 30.33 -26.00 -16.90
CA TRP A 369 29.84 -26.90 -17.95
C TRP A 369 28.99 -26.14 -18.99
N VAL A 370 28.03 -25.30 -18.51
CA VAL A 370 27.16 -24.49 -19.38
C VAL A 370 27.98 -23.50 -20.21
N PHE A 371 28.86 -22.73 -19.58
CA PHE A 371 29.63 -21.68 -20.25
C PHE A 371 30.67 -22.25 -21.24
N ASN A 372 31.25 -23.39 -20.89
CA ASN A 372 32.14 -24.10 -21.84
C ASN A 372 31.39 -24.58 -23.10
N ARG A 373 30.12 -24.98 -22.94
CA ARG A 373 29.29 -25.40 -24.08
C ARG A 373 28.89 -24.23 -24.99
N ILE A 374 28.70 -23.03 -24.41
CA ILE A 374 28.25 -21.82 -25.14
C ILE A 374 29.44 -21.15 -25.87
N SER A 375 30.57 -20.98 -25.19
CA SER A 375 31.69 -20.16 -25.69
C SER A 375 33.06 -20.85 -25.61
N GLY A 376 33.11 -22.13 -25.31
CA GLY A 376 34.38 -22.90 -25.26
C GLY A 376 35.31 -22.38 -24.14
N LEU A 377 36.57 -22.15 -24.49
CA LEU A 377 37.64 -21.75 -23.56
C LEU A 377 37.31 -20.41 -22.82
N PRO A 378 36.87 -19.34 -23.49
CA PRO A 378 36.46 -18.10 -22.81
C PRO A 378 35.41 -18.32 -21.74
N GLY A 379 34.38 -19.12 -22.02
CA GLY A 379 33.33 -19.45 -21.04
C GLY A 379 33.84 -20.25 -19.84
N LYS A 380 34.75 -21.20 -20.07
CA LYS A 380 35.40 -21.97 -19.01
C LYS A 380 36.22 -21.08 -18.09
N VAL A 381 36.92 -20.08 -18.65
CA VAL A 381 37.69 -19.09 -17.88
C VAL A 381 36.76 -18.18 -17.08
N ALA A 382 35.69 -17.67 -17.71
CA ALA A 382 34.69 -16.84 -17.04
C ALA A 382 34.11 -17.52 -15.78
N ALA A 383 33.68 -18.78 -15.90
CA ALA A 383 33.18 -19.55 -14.75
C ALA A 383 34.26 -19.79 -13.68
N GLY A 384 35.54 -19.96 -14.09
CA GLY A 384 36.67 -20.05 -13.19
C GLY A 384 36.88 -18.79 -12.38
N ASN A 385 36.75 -17.64 -13.02
CA ASN A 385 36.89 -16.30 -12.42
C ASN A 385 35.86 -16.01 -11.36
N ILE A 386 34.59 -16.35 -11.60
CA ILE A 386 33.49 -16.24 -10.59
C ILE A 386 33.89 -16.98 -9.31
N ARG A 387 34.51 -18.17 -9.44
CA ARG A 387 34.93 -18.97 -8.28
C ARG A 387 36.20 -18.47 -7.61
N GLN A 388 37.15 -17.93 -8.37
CA GLN A 388 38.43 -17.43 -7.83
C GLN A 388 38.21 -16.15 -7.01
N ASN A 389 37.27 -15.29 -7.41
CA ASN A 389 36.91 -14.05 -6.74
C ASN A 389 35.67 -14.21 -5.85
N LEU A 390 35.53 -15.36 -5.17
CA LEU A 390 34.33 -15.76 -4.45
C LEU A 390 33.80 -14.72 -3.47
N GLY A 391 34.67 -14.05 -2.69
CA GLY A 391 34.24 -13.09 -1.68
C GLY A 391 33.46 -11.91 -2.29
N ARG A 392 33.93 -11.36 -3.39
CA ARG A 392 33.33 -10.21 -4.08
C ARG A 392 32.11 -10.61 -4.89
N THR A 393 32.24 -11.69 -5.63
CA THR A 393 31.14 -12.23 -6.43
C THR A 393 29.97 -12.65 -5.55
N ALA A 394 30.23 -13.22 -4.36
CA ALA A 394 29.18 -13.60 -3.42
C ALA A 394 28.42 -12.38 -2.88
N VAL A 395 29.11 -11.28 -2.59
CA VAL A 395 28.49 -10.04 -2.12
C VAL A 395 27.61 -9.43 -3.23
N ALA A 396 28.14 -9.37 -4.46
CA ALA A 396 27.37 -8.86 -5.61
C ALA A 396 26.11 -9.71 -5.90
N VAL A 397 26.27 -11.03 -5.91
CA VAL A 397 25.16 -11.98 -6.09
C VAL A 397 24.14 -11.86 -4.95
N ALA A 398 24.60 -11.69 -3.71
CA ALA A 398 23.72 -11.49 -2.56
C ALA A 398 22.90 -10.21 -2.68
N ALA A 399 23.52 -9.08 -3.03
CA ALA A 399 22.83 -7.81 -3.25
C ALA A 399 21.73 -7.94 -4.30
N PHE A 400 22.09 -8.55 -5.43
CA PHE A 400 21.14 -8.71 -6.52
C PHE A 400 20.04 -9.72 -6.22
N MET A 401 20.36 -10.82 -5.55
CA MET A 401 19.40 -11.79 -5.06
C MET A 401 18.38 -11.12 -4.13
N VAL A 402 18.82 -10.32 -3.15
CA VAL A 402 17.93 -9.60 -2.23
C VAL A 402 16.98 -8.67 -2.97
N ALA A 403 17.49 -7.89 -3.93
CA ALA A 403 16.68 -6.98 -4.73
C ALA A 403 15.65 -7.73 -5.60
N LEU A 404 16.06 -8.81 -6.27
CA LEU A 404 15.15 -9.65 -7.05
C LEU A 404 14.13 -10.37 -6.15
N SER A 405 14.56 -10.89 -5.00
CA SER A 405 13.65 -11.55 -4.03
C SER A 405 12.59 -10.60 -3.51
N MET A 406 12.97 -9.35 -3.23
CA MET A 406 12.02 -8.32 -2.83
C MET A 406 11.02 -8.01 -3.96
N SER A 407 11.50 -7.89 -5.21
CA SER A 407 10.63 -7.68 -6.37
C SER A 407 9.64 -8.84 -6.57
N VAL A 408 10.11 -10.08 -6.47
CA VAL A 408 9.27 -11.30 -6.56
C VAL A 408 8.29 -11.33 -5.41
N GLY A 409 8.76 -11.15 -4.17
CA GLY A 409 7.94 -11.24 -2.96
C GLY A 409 6.78 -10.25 -2.95
N LEU A 410 7.07 -8.97 -3.22
CA LEU A 410 6.04 -7.92 -3.28
C LEU A 410 5.08 -8.11 -4.44
N SER A 411 5.59 -8.46 -5.63
CA SER A 411 4.73 -8.67 -6.80
C SER A 411 3.80 -9.86 -6.59
N SER A 412 4.30 -10.96 -6.02
CA SER A 412 3.49 -12.15 -5.70
C SER A 412 2.45 -11.85 -4.63
N MET A 413 2.78 -11.02 -3.62
CA MET A 413 1.82 -10.58 -2.61
C MET A 413 0.68 -9.76 -3.24
N ILE A 414 1.01 -8.77 -4.07
CA ILE A 414 0.01 -7.90 -4.71
C ILE A 414 -0.87 -8.71 -5.67
N GLY A 415 -0.25 -9.59 -6.51
CA GLY A 415 -0.98 -10.48 -7.41
C GLY A 415 -1.92 -11.41 -6.65
N SER A 416 -1.44 -12.04 -5.57
CA SER A 416 -2.25 -12.91 -4.72
C SER A 416 -3.41 -12.16 -4.07
N PHE A 417 -3.21 -10.92 -3.61
CA PHE A 417 -4.28 -10.11 -3.06
C PHE A 417 -5.32 -9.74 -4.14
N ARG A 418 -4.86 -9.33 -5.31
CA ARG A 418 -5.74 -9.04 -6.45
C ARG A 418 -6.59 -10.25 -6.83
N GLN A 419 -6.01 -11.44 -6.90
CA GLN A 419 -6.75 -12.67 -7.20
C GLN A 419 -7.72 -13.06 -6.08
N SER A 420 -7.35 -12.86 -4.81
CA SER A 420 -8.25 -13.07 -3.68
C SER A 420 -9.45 -12.13 -3.72
N LEU A 421 -9.23 -10.86 -4.13
CA LEU A 421 -10.30 -9.88 -4.31
C LEU A 421 -11.21 -10.25 -5.49
N VAL A 422 -10.63 -10.69 -6.62
CA VAL A 422 -11.40 -11.18 -7.78
C VAL A 422 -12.25 -12.39 -7.39
N TRP A 423 -11.66 -13.35 -6.67
CA TRP A 423 -12.38 -14.50 -6.16
C TRP A 423 -13.55 -14.10 -5.25
N TRP A 424 -13.31 -13.19 -4.30
CA TRP A 424 -14.34 -12.67 -3.39
C TRP A 424 -15.49 -12.00 -4.16
N MET A 425 -15.18 -11.10 -5.09
CA MET A 425 -16.20 -10.45 -5.92
C MET A 425 -16.98 -11.46 -6.74
N SER A 426 -16.30 -12.46 -7.32
CA SER A 426 -16.94 -13.50 -8.13
C SER A 426 -17.80 -14.47 -7.31
N THR A 427 -17.68 -14.51 -6.00
CA THR A 427 -18.47 -15.36 -5.11
C THR A 427 -19.61 -14.60 -4.42
N GLN A 428 -19.40 -13.35 -4.04
CA GLN A 428 -20.36 -12.57 -3.27
C GLN A 428 -21.11 -11.50 -4.09
N LEU A 429 -20.42 -10.82 -5.02
CA LEU A 429 -21.01 -9.74 -5.81
C LEU A 429 -21.52 -10.28 -7.16
N GLN A 430 -22.60 -11.05 -7.12
CA GLN A 430 -23.13 -11.78 -8.29
C GLN A 430 -24.43 -11.19 -8.88
N ALA A 431 -24.95 -10.08 -8.33
CA ALA A 431 -26.14 -9.45 -8.90
C ALA A 431 -25.87 -8.96 -10.34
N ASP A 432 -26.90 -9.02 -11.18
CA ASP A 432 -26.83 -8.56 -12.57
C ASP A 432 -26.75 -7.05 -12.68
N LEU A 433 -27.51 -6.35 -11.79
CA LEU A 433 -27.44 -4.90 -11.60
C LEU A 433 -27.33 -4.56 -10.13
N TYR A 434 -26.61 -3.49 -9.87
CA TYR A 434 -26.53 -2.83 -8.57
C TYR A 434 -27.09 -1.42 -8.73
N ILE A 435 -28.13 -1.08 -7.95
CA ILE A 435 -28.81 0.22 -7.99
C ILE A 435 -28.54 0.95 -6.67
N GLY A 436 -28.15 2.19 -6.74
CA GLY A 436 -27.75 2.98 -5.57
C GLY A 436 -26.25 2.85 -5.30
N LYS A 437 -25.76 3.65 -4.34
CA LYS A 437 -24.36 3.66 -3.94
C LYS A 437 -24.28 3.79 -2.43
N ILE A 438 -23.47 2.96 -1.79
CA ILE A 438 -23.25 3.00 -0.35
C ILE A 438 -22.80 4.41 0.06
N GLY A 439 -23.58 5.08 0.91
CA GLY A 439 -23.25 6.39 1.49
C GLY A 439 -23.70 7.62 0.69
N GLU A 440 -24.25 7.51 -0.52
CA GLU A 440 -24.62 8.68 -1.34
C GLU A 440 -26.11 8.87 -1.63
N ALA A 441 -26.84 7.80 -1.86
CA ALA A 441 -28.26 7.87 -2.18
C ALA A 441 -29.06 6.84 -1.40
N GLU A 442 -30.18 7.25 -0.87
CA GLU A 442 -31.14 6.32 -0.29
C GLU A 442 -32.07 5.85 -1.39
N VAL A 443 -32.19 4.54 -1.53
CA VAL A 443 -33.14 3.95 -2.46
C VAL A 443 -34.53 4.01 -1.81
N PRO A 444 -35.55 4.60 -2.47
CA PRO A 444 -36.89 4.66 -1.92
C PRO A 444 -37.48 3.26 -1.66
N GLU A 445 -38.09 3.06 -0.50
CA GLU A 445 -38.67 1.77 -0.11
C GLU A 445 -39.80 1.32 -1.08
N ASN A 446 -40.60 2.28 -1.56
CA ASN A 446 -41.63 2.01 -2.58
C ASN A 446 -41.03 1.46 -3.89
N PHE A 447 -39.85 1.93 -4.29
CA PHE A 447 -39.16 1.40 -5.47
C PHE A 447 -38.66 -0.03 -5.25
N TYR A 448 -38.16 -0.35 -4.04
CA TYR A 448 -37.81 -1.71 -3.68
C TYR A 448 -39.04 -2.65 -3.75
N GLU A 449 -40.18 -2.25 -3.18
CA GLU A 449 -41.41 -3.06 -3.20
C GLU A 449 -41.96 -3.22 -4.63
N GLU A 450 -41.85 -2.19 -5.48
CA GLU A 450 -42.20 -2.28 -6.91
C GLU A 450 -41.35 -3.32 -7.60
N LEU A 451 -40.02 -3.28 -7.43
CA LEU A 451 -39.11 -4.25 -8.05
C LEU A 451 -39.32 -5.67 -7.52
N LYS A 452 -39.59 -5.83 -6.23
CA LYS A 452 -39.85 -7.12 -5.60
C LYS A 452 -41.11 -7.79 -6.15
N SER A 453 -42.10 -7.00 -6.52
CA SER A 453 -43.39 -7.46 -7.13
C SER A 453 -43.30 -7.69 -8.65
N MET A 454 -42.19 -7.26 -9.29
CA MET A 454 -42.04 -7.32 -10.74
C MET A 454 -41.84 -8.76 -11.23
N LYS A 455 -42.73 -9.21 -12.10
CA LYS A 455 -42.68 -10.57 -12.68
C LYS A 455 -41.43 -10.75 -13.55
N GLY A 456 -40.71 -11.84 -13.36
CA GLY A 456 -39.54 -12.21 -14.16
C GLY A 456 -38.22 -11.88 -13.50
N LEU A 457 -38.20 -11.10 -12.40
CA LEU A 457 -37.02 -10.98 -11.56
C LEU A 457 -36.86 -12.22 -10.70
N GLY A 458 -35.65 -12.72 -10.60
CA GLY A 458 -35.32 -13.91 -9.80
C GLY A 458 -35.17 -13.60 -8.31
N GLY A 459 -34.72 -12.38 -7.99
CA GLY A 459 -34.58 -11.88 -6.62
C GLY A 459 -34.10 -10.43 -6.57
N VAL A 460 -34.45 -9.74 -5.49
CA VAL A 460 -34.01 -8.37 -5.19
C VAL A 460 -33.46 -8.37 -3.76
N ASP A 461 -32.17 -8.07 -3.60
CA ASP A 461 -31.53 -7.97 -2.29
C ASP A 461 -31.45 -6.51 -1.83
N PRO A 462 -32.18 -6.10 -0.79
CA PRO A 462 -32.12 -4.75 -0.24
C PRO A 462 -30.96 -4.61 0.75
N PHE A 463 -29.85 -4.14 0.25
CA PHE A 463 -28.63 -3.98 1.05
C PHE A 463 -28.65 -2.69 1.88
N ARG A 464 -28.50 -2.83 3.19
CA ARG A 464 -28.26 -1.74 4.13
C ARG A 464 -26.98 -1.97 4.88
N ASN A 465 -26.10 -0.98 4.93
CA ASN A 465 -24.85 -1.04 5.67
C ASN A 465 -24.75 0.15 6.62
N VAL A 466 -24.57 -0.11 7.91
CA VAL A 466 -24.50 0.92 8.95
C VAL A 466 -23.32 0.64 9.88
N GLN A 467 -22.65 1.70 10.33
CA GLN A 467 -21.62 1.58 11.34
C GLN A 467 -22.26 1.55 12.74
N VAL A 468 -21.83 0.57 13.53
CA VAL A 468 -22.28 0.39 14.93
C VAL A 468 -21.05 0.23 15.81
N SER A 469 -21.11 0.72 17.05
CA SER A 469 -20.04 0.51 18.03
C SER A 469 -20.16 -0.87 18.67
N TYR A 470 -19.09 -1.66 18.64
CA TYR A 470 -18.96 -2.92 19.33
C TYR A 470 -17.64 -2.96 20.10
N ARG A 471 -17.70 -3.12 21.45
CA ARG A 471 -16.50 -3.09 22.31
C ARG A 471 -15.55 -1.92 21.97
N GLU A 472 -16.12 -0.70 21.92
CA GLU A 472 -15.41 0.56 21.59
C GLU A 472 -14.83 0.66 20.16
N THR A 473 -15.01 -0.36 19.33
CA THR A 473 -14.59 -0.36 17.93
C THR A 473 -15.80 -0.15 17.03
N SER A 474 -15.65 0.65 15.99
CA SER A 474 -16.67 0.82 14.96
C SER A 474 -16.64 -0.37 14.00
N ILE A 475 -17.73 -1.12 13.92
CA ILE A 475 -17.93 -2.24 12.99
C ILE A 475 -19.06 -1.90 12.01
N TYR A 476 -19.20 -2.69 10.96
CA TYR A 476 -20.35 -2.59 10.07
C TYR A 476 -21.41 -3.65 10.41
N VAL A 477 -22.66 -3.26 10.40
CA VAL A 477 -23.81 -4.15 10.40
C VAL A 477 -24.48 -4.04 9.04
N SER A 478 -24.59 -5.18 8.34
CA SER A 478 -25.18 -5.27 7.01
C SER A 478 -26.48 -6.05 7.07
N ALA A 479 -27.56 -5.44 6.60
CA ALA A 479 -28.85 -6.10 6.44
C ALA A 479 -29.01 -6.51 4.97
N VAL A 480 -29.44 -7.76 4.76
CA VAL A 480 -29.57 -8.43 3.43
C VAL A 480 -30.83 -9.29 3.39
N ASP A 481 -31.18 -9.80 2.24
CA ASP A 481 -32.14 -10.89 2.09
C ASP A 481 -31.44 -12.24 2.01
N PRO A 482 -31.41 -13.04 3.09
CA PRO A 482 -30.72 -14.33 3.12
C PRO A 482 -31.26 -15.33 2.10
N ALA A 483 -32.56 -15.27 1.73
CA ALA A 483 -33.15 -16.19 0.77
C ALA A 483 -32.64 -15.94 -0.65
N VAL A 484 -32.51 -14.67 -1.01
CA VAL A 484 -31.94 -14.24 -2.30
C VAL A 484 -30.46 -14.60 -2.36
N LEU A 485 -29.69 -14.26 -1.34
CA LEU A 485 -28.24 -14.52 -1.32
C LEU A 485 -27.94 -16.02 -1.32
N GLN A 486 -28.67 -16.82 -0.55
CA GLN A 486 -28.54 -18.28 -0.55
C GLN A 486 -28.73 -18.90 -1.94
N LYS A 487 -29.67 -18.38 -2.73
CA LYS A 487 -29.99 -18.89 -4.06
C LYS A 487 -28.98 -18.44 -5.15
N TYR A 488 -28.53 -17.19 -5.10
CA TYR A 488 -27.82 -16.57 -6.23
C TYR A 488 -26.34 -16.30 -5.97
N THR A 489 -25.86 -16.47 -4.74
CA THR A 489 -24.45 -16.23 -4.39
C THR A 489 -23.80 -17.49 -3.84
N ASN A 490 -22.49 -17.53 -3.93
CA ASN A 490 -21.70 -18.64 -3.41
C ASN A 490 -20.65 -18.12 -2.43
N PHE A 491 -21.09 -17.73 -1.24
CA PHE A 491 -20.20 -17.15 -0.23
C PHE A 491 -19.00 -18.06 0.06
N GLY A 492 -17.83 -17.44 0.15
CA GLY A 492 -16.65 -18.12 0.66
C GLY A 492 -16.72 -18.21 2.18
N TRP A 493 -16.82 -19.44 2.72
CA TRP A 493 -16.92 -19.69 4.15
C TRP A 493 -15.56 -20.02 4.76
N LEU A 494 -15.22 -19.35 5.87
CA LEU A 494 -14.08 -19.73 6.71
C LEU A 494 -14.49 -20.81 7.70
N LYS A 495 -15.69 -20.67 8.28
CA LYS A 495 -16.31 -21.66 9.18
C LYS A 495 -17.80 -21.73 8.90
N GLY A 496 -18.32 -22.93 8.60
CA GLY A 496 -19.70 -23.14 8.20
C GLY A 496 -19.84 -23.36 6.71
N GLY A 497 -21.05 -23.24 6.20
CA GLY A 497 -21.43 -23.45 4.80
C GLY A 497 -22.72 -22.75 4.45
N ASN A 498 -23.26 -23.03 3.26
CA ASN A 498 -24.47 -22.42 2.74
C ASN A 498 -25.74 -22.75 3.56
N GLU A 499 -25.72 -23.82 4.33
CA GLU A 499 -26.76 -24.20 5.30
C GLU A 499 -26.93 -23.20 6.43
N ASN A 500 -25.90 -22.40 6.72
CA ASN A 500 -25.92 -21.41 7.80
C ASN A 500 -26.78 -20.17 7.51
N TRP A 501 -27.32 -20.03 6.28
CA TRP A 501 -28.34 -19.05 6.01
C TRP A 501 -29.67 -19.34 6.72
N GLU A 502 -29.99 -20.61 7.02
CA GLU A 502 -31.23 -20.95 7.74
C GLU A 502 -31.25 -20.39 9.19
N PRO A 503 -30.20 -20.49 10.01
CA PRO A 503 -30.14 -19.77 11.28
C PRO A 503 -30.25 -18.25 11.14
N VAL A 504 -29.70 -17.64 10.06
CA VAL A 504 -29.79 -16.19 9.82
C VAL A 504 -31.24 -15.73 9.57
N LYS A 505 -31.99 -16.49 8.78
CA LYS A 505 -33.45 -16.26 8.57
C LYS A 505 -34.26 -16.30 9.87
N LYS A 506 -33.75 -17.04 10.88
CA LYS A 506 -34.37 -17.18 12.22
C LYS A 506 -33.83 -16.20 13.26
N GLY A 507 -33.13 -15.12 12.84
CA GLY A 507 -32.63 -14.08 13.73
C GLY A 507 -31.19 -14.25 14.19
N GLY A 508 -30.45 -15.24 13.67
CA GLY A 508 -29.00 -15.34 13.86
C GLY A 508 -28.25 -14.38 12.98
N VAL A 509 -26.91 -14.39 13.12
CA VAL A 509 -26.01 -13.53 12.30
C VAL A 509 -24.83 -14.33 11.77
N ILE A 510 -24.27 -13.89 10.66
CA ILE A 510 -22.95 -14.34 10.21
C ILE A 510 -21.96 -13.18 10.36
N VAL A 511 -20.69 -13.51 10.59
CA VAL A 511 -19.65 -12.51 10.82
C VAL A 511 -18.50 -12.67 9.82
N SER A 512 -17.87 -11.57 9.48
CA SER A 512 -16.68 -11.60 8.59
C SER A 512 -15.48 -12.19 9.31
N GLU A 513 -14.48 -12.65 8.54
CA GLU A 513 -13.21 -13.15 9.08
C GLU A 513 -12.51 -12.08 9.95
N SER A 514 -12.53 -10.81 9.54
CA SER A 514 -11.92 -9.72 10.30
C SER A 514 -12.58 -9.53 11.68
N PHE A 515 -13.90 -9.65 11.76
CA PHE A 515 -14.63 -9.64 13.04
C PHE A 515 -14.24 -10.83 13.92
N TYR A 516 -14.29 -12.04 13.34
CA TYR A 516 -13.94 -13.28 14.03
C TYR A 516 -12.53 -13.23 14.67
N ARG A 517 -11.52 -12.77 13.89
CA ARG A 517 -10.14 -12.70 14.36
C ARG A 517 -9.90 -11.62 15.40
N ARG A 518 -10.49 -10.44 15.17
CA ARG A 518 -10.31 -9.28 16.05
C ARG A 518 -10.95 -9.49 17.42
N PHE A 519 -12.19 -9.96 17.45
CA PHE A 519 -12.96 -10.11 18.69
C PHE A 519 -12.93 -11.54 19.26
N LYS A 520 -12.28 -12.48 18.58
CA LYS A 520 -12.16 -13.89 18.95
C LYS A 520 -13.52 -14.58 19.14
N VAL A 521 -14.52 -14.18 18.36
CA VAL A 521 -15.89 -14.71 18.40
C VAL A 521 -16.01 -15.89 17.46
N GLN A 522 -16.54 -17.03 17.94
CA GLN A 522 -16.68 -18.27 17.16
C GLN A 522 -18.15 -18.56 16.78
N PRO A 523 -18.40 -19.38 15.74
CA PRO A 523 -19.74 -19.91 15.51
C PRO A 523 -20.28 -20.60 16.76
N GLY A 524 -21.54 -20.25 17.11
CA GLY A 524 -22.18 -20.67 18.35
C GLY A 524 -22.14 -19.62 19.47
N ASP A 525 -21.19 -18.71 19.47
CA ASP A 525 -21.10 -17.63 20.45
C ASP A 525 -22.26 -16.62 20.26
N ARG A 526 -22.51 -15.84 21.31
CA ARG A 526 -23.48 -14.77 21.32
C ARG A 526 -22.78 -13.41 21.32
N ILE A 527 -23.27 -12.49 20.51
CA ILE A 527 -22.81 -11.10 20.47
C ILE A 527 -23.98 -10.17 20.84
N VAL A 528 -23.67 -9.07 21.48
CA VAL A 528 -24.65 -8.04 21.86
C VAL A 528 -24.41 -6.80 21.04
N LEU A 529 -25.43 -6.35 20.30
CA LEU A 529 -25.40 -5.10 19.55
C LEU A 529 -26.44 -4.15 20.15
N ASN A 530 -26.10 -2.86 20.20
CA ASN A 530 -27.04 -1.83 20.68
C ASN A 530 -28.00 -1.45 19.54
N GLY A 531 -29.24 -1.87 19.65
CA GLY A 531 -30.34 -1.49 18.76
C GLY A 531 -31.11 -0.26 19.24
N ALA A 532 -32.17 0.11 18.51
CA ALA A 532 -33.01 1.25 18.84
C ALA A 532 -33.77 1.10 20.19
N GLN A 533 -34.07 -0.14 20.58
CA GLN A 533 -34.79 -0.45 21.83
C GLN A 533 -33.84 -0.92 22.96
N GLY A 534 -32.52 -0.80 22.77
CA GLY A 534 -31.52 -1.24 23.73
C GLY A 534 -30.64 -2.40 23.18
N PRO A 535 -29.88 -3.05 24.08
CA PRO A 535 -29.00 -4.15 23.71
C PRO A 535 -29.78 -5.39 23.25
N ALA A 536 -29.45 -5.91 22.07
CA ALA A 536 -30.02 -7.11 21.49
C ALA A 536 -28.95 -8.17 21.31
N GLU A 537 -29.26 -9.42 21.64
CA GLU A 537 -28.35 -10.57 21.60
C GLU A 537 -28.56 -11.37 20.32
N PHE A 538 -27.46 -11.73 19.65
CA PHE A 538 -27.47 -12.49 18.41
C PHE A 538 -26.55 -13.69 18.49
N LYS A 539 -27.00 -14.86 18.02
CA LYS A 539 -26.16 -16.06 17.89
C LYS A 539 -25.41 -16.02 16.57
N VAL A 540 -24.09 -16.19 16.61
CA VAL A 540 -23.23 -16.27 15.42
C VAL A 540 -23.39 -17.66 14.80
N ALA A 541 -23.84 -17.71 13.55
CA ALA A 541 -24.06 -18.95 12.80
C ALA A 541 -22.82 -19.43 12.05
N ALA A 542 -22.09 -18.51 11.40
CA ALA A 542 -20.95 -18.85 10.56
C ALA A 542 -19.99 -17.67 10.42
N VAL A 543 -18.81 -17.95 9.83
CA VAL A 543 -17.79 -16.95 9.48
C VAL A 543 -17.52 -17.00 7.98
N PHE A 544 -17.59 -15.85 7.32
CA PHE A 544 -17.35 -15.72 5.88
C PHE A 544 -16.13 -14.85 5.58
N TYR A 545 -15.50 -15.07 4.42
CA TYR A 545 -14.43 -14.22 3.93
C TYR A 545 -15.00 -12.89 3.41
N ASP A 546 -14.40 -11.78 3.85
CA ASP A 546 -14.83 -10.45 3.45
C ASP A 546 -13.62 -9.50 3.40
N TYR A 547 -13.54 -8.69 2.34
CA TYR A 547 -12.49 -7.71 2.14
C TYR A 547 -13.03 -6.27 2.16
N SER A 548 -14.28 -6.07 2.55
CA SER A 548 -14.91 -4.74 2.60
C SER A 548 -14.51 -3.93 3.84
N SER A 549 -14.15 -4.61 4.94
CA SER A 549 -13.82 -3.95 6.22
C SER A 549 -12.76 -4.71 7.02
N GLU A 550 -11.73 -4.00 7.44
CA GLU A 550 -10.71 -4.53 8.37
C GLU A 550 -11.21 -4.60 9.84
N HIS A 551 -12.26 -3.85 10.17
CA HIS A 551 -12.84 -3.81 11.51
C HIS A 551 -13.88 -4.90 11.75
N GLY A 552 -14.45 -5.40 10.69
CA GLY A 552 -15.40 -6.49 10.68
C GLY A 552 -16.81 -6.09 10.28
N VAL A 553 -17.51 -7.08 9.75
CA VAL A 553 -18.91 -6.98 9.31
C VAL A 553 -19.74 -8.04 10.06
N VAL A 554 -20.88 -7.64 10.56
CA VAL A 554 -21.95 -8.51 11.06
C VAL A 554 -23.09 -8.44 10.07
N MET A 555 -23.45 -9.55 9.45
CA MET A 555 -24.51 -9.61 8.45
C MET A 555 -25.73 -10.34 9.02
N MET A 556 -26.90 -9.77 8.83
CA MET A 556 -28.18 -10.28 9.36
C MET A 556 -29.30 -10.13 8.34
N ASP A 557 -30.37 -10.85 8.59
CA ASP A 557 -31.61 -10.70 7.83
C ASP A 557 -32.22 -9.32 8.01
N ARG A 558 -32.76 -8.75 6.90
CA ARG A 558 -33.39 -7.42 6.92
C ARG A 558 -34.53 -7.33 7.91
N SER A 559 -35.35 -8.39 8.06
CA SER A 559 -36.45 -8.39 9.02
C SER A 559 -35.97 -8.30 10.46
N THR A 560 -34.87 -8.98 10.77
CA THR A 560 -34.17 -8.90 12.07
C THR A 560 -33.58 -7.52 12.28
N TYR A 561 -32.96 -6.94 11.25
CA TYR A 561 -32.40 -5.59 11.28
C TYR A 561 -33.47 -4.52 11.59
N LEU A 562 -34.59 -4.57 10.86
CA LEU A 562 -35.70 -3.64 11.08
C LEU A 562 -36.26 -3.70 12.50
N LYS A 563 -36.44 -4.91 13.04
CA LYS A 563 -36.89 -5.11 14.43
C LYS A 563 -35.91 -4.54 15.45
N THR A 564 -34.60 -4.67 15.18
CA THR A 564 -33.56 -4.27 16.13
C THR A 564 -33.26 -2.78 16.05
N PHE A 565 -33.14 -2.23 14.85
CA PHE A 565 -32.65 -0.86 14.64
C PHE A 565 -33.74 0.13 14.24
N GLY A 566 -34.92 -0.33 13.80
CA GLY A 566 -36.02 0.54 13.35
C GLY A 566 -35.69 1.40 12.12
N ASP A 567 -34.66 1.04 11.38
CA ASP A 567 -34.13 1.79 10.24
C ASP A 567 -34.55 1.14 8.92
N HIS A 568 -35.47 1.78 8.23
CA HIS A 568 -36.03 1.32 6.94
C HIS A 568 -35.16 1.69 5.72
N THR A 569 -34.11 2.45 5.90
CA THR A 569 -33.24 2.93 4.81
C THR A 569 -32.63 1.77 4.02
N ILE A 570 -32.51 1.93 2.71
CA ILE A 570 -31.83 1.03 1.79
C ILE A 570 -30.69 1.81 1.13
N ASN A 571 -29.47 1.29 1.17
CA ASN A 571 -28.32 1.90 0.51
C ASN A 571 -28.22 1.51 -0.95
N SER A 572 -28.46 0.24 -1.26
CA SER A 572 -28.42 -0.27 -2.63
C SER A 572 -29.31 -1.50 -2.78
N LEU A 573 -29.67 -1.79 -4.04
CA LEU A 573 -30.39 -3.01 -4.42
C LEU A 573 -29.49 -3.87 -5.30
N GLY A 574 -29.40 -5.16 -4.98
CA GLY A 574 -28.86 -6.19 -5.86
C GLY A 574 -29.98 -6.87 -6.64
N ILE A 575 -29.97 -6.78 -7.96
CA ILE A 575 -31.00 -7.38 -8.84
C ILE A 575 -30.46 -8.65 -9.44
N PHE A 576 -31.19 -9.73 -9.28
CA PHE A 576 -30.87 -11.05 -9.82
C PHE A 576 -31.95 -11.50 -10.80
N ILE A 577 -31.53 -12.04 -11.93
CA ILE A 577 -32.44 -12.62 -12.94
C ILE A 577 -31.97 -14.04 -13.23
N ASP A 578 -32.88 -15.00 -13.24
CA ASP A 578 -32.57 -16.40 -13.56
C ASP A 578 -31.87 -16.51 -14.91
N ALA A 579 -30.81 -17.31 -15.00
CA ALA A 579 -29.97 -17.45 -16.21
C ALA A 579 -30.76 -17.94 -17.45
N GLY A 580 -31.83 -18.68 -17.26
CA GLY A 580 -32.68 -19.20 -18.31
C GLY A 580 -33.84 -18.28 -18.76
N ASN A 581 -33.93 -17.05 -18.22
CA ASN A 581 -35.01 -16.15 -18.56
C ASN A 581 -34.81 -15.55 -19.98
N PRO A 582 -35.71 -15.80 -20.96
CA PRO A 582 -35.54 -15.31 -22.33
C PRO A 582 -35.60 -13.77 -22.42
N HIS A 583 -36.32 -13.11 -21.52
CA HIS A 583 -36.51 -11.64 -21.49
C HIS A 583 -35.47 -10.92 -20.58
N ARG A 584 -34.38 -11.59 -20.22
CA ARG A 584 -33.37 -11.05 -19.29
C ARG A 584 -32.87 -9.66 -19.69
N LYS A 585 -32.56 -9.43 -20.97
CA LYS A 585 -32.04 -8.12 -21.44
C LYS A 585 -33.09 -7.02 -21.29
N GLU A 586 -34.33 -7.32 -21.69
CA GLU A 586 -35.45 -6.38 -21.64
C GLU A 586 -35.75 -5.96 -20.18
N LEU A 587 -35.78 -6.95 -19.28
CA LEU A 587 -35.97 -6.71 -17.85
C LEU A 587 -34.85 -5.84 -17.24
N LEU A 588 -33.59 -6.11 -17.59
CA LEU A 588 -32.46 -5.30 -17.11
C LEU A 588 -32.54 -3.86 -17.62
N ASP A 589 -32.94 -3.66 -18.87
CA ASP A 589 -33.09 -2.33 -19.45
C ASP A 589 -34.31 -1.58 -18.86
N GLU A 590 -35.41 -2.28 -18.56
CA GLU A 590 -36.55 -1.70 -17.87
C GLU A 590 -36.21 -1.24 -16.47
N VAL A 591 -35.57 -2.11 -15.67
CA VAL A 591 -35.11 -1.79 -14.32
C VAL A 591 -34.12 -0.62 -14.33
N ARG A 592 -33.21 -0.60 -15.31
CA ARG A 592 -32.24 0.49 -15.48
C ARG A 592 -32.94 1.82 -15.76
N LYS A 593 -33.88 1.86 -16.69
CA LYS A 593 -34.62 3.08 -17.03
C LYS A 593 -35.42 3.60 -15.85
N LYS A 594 -36.09 2.73 -15.10
CA LYS A 594 -36.81 3.09 -13.87
C LYS A 594 -35.90 3.67 -12.80
N ALA A 595 -34.76 3.04 -12.56
CA ALA A 595 -33.78 3.55 -11.59
C ALA A 595 -33.20 4.91 -12.02
N GLN A 596 -32.89 5.08 -13.30
CA GLN A 596 -32.38 6.34 -13.86
C GLN A 596 -33.41 7.47 -13.81
N SER A 597 -34.71 7.19 -13.97
CA SER A 597 -35.77 8.20 -13.83
C SER A 597 -35.88 8.73 -12.40
N LEU A 598 -35.46 7.95 -11.41
CA LEU A 598 -35.34 8.35 -10.01
C LEU A 598 -33.99 9.01 -9.67
N GLY A 599 -33.10 9.19 -10.65
CA GLY A 599 -31.76 9.73 -10.44
C GLY A 599 -30.81 8.80 -9.69
N LEU A 600 -31.12 7.48 -9.63
CA LEU A 600 -30.30 6.51 -8.94
C LEU A 600 -29.18 5.99 -9.86
N PRO A 601 -27.92 5.90 -9.38
CA PRO A 601 -26.85 5.30 -10.14
C PRO A 601 -27.07 3.79 -10.31
N VAL A 602 -26.76 3.28 -11.50
CA VAL A 602 -26.91 1.86 -11.85
C VAL A 602 -25.60 1.33 -12.39
N PHE A 603 -25.12 0.24 -11.83
CA PHE A 603 -23.90 -0.44 -12.25
C PHE A 603 -24.21 -1.87 -12.64
N THR A 604 -23.63 -2.33 -13.74
CA THR A 604 -23.60 -3.76 -14.05
C THR A 604 -22.55 -4.44 -13.15
N ARG A 605 -22.61 -5.78 -13.07
CA ARG A 605 -21.61 -6.59 -12.35
C ARG A 605 -20.19 -6.23 -12.79
N ASP A 606 -19.95 -6.21 -14.10
CA ASP A 606 -18.62 -5.97 -14.66
C ASP A 606 -18.12 -4.54 -14.37
N GLN A 607 -19.02 -3.55 -14.42
CA GLN A 607 -18.69 -2.17 -14.06
C GLN A 607 -18.31 -2.05 -12.58
N LEU A 608 -19.09 -2.68 -11.69
CA LEU A 608 -18.77 -2.66 -10.24
C LEU A 608 -17.44 -3.35 -9.96
N HIS A 609 -17.21 -4.54 -10.53
CA HIS A 609 -15.94 -5.26 -10.40
C HIS A 609 -14.78 -4.44 -10.97
N GLY A 610 -14.94 -3.85 -12.14
CA GLY A 610 -13.92 -2.98 -12.76
C GLY A 610 -13.58 -1.77 -11.89
N ASN A 611 -14.59 -1.12 -11.31
CA ASN A 611 -14.40 0.01 -10.41
C ASN A 611 -13.61 -0.40 -9.16
N ILE A 612 -13.97 -1.50 -8.51
CA ILE A 612 -13.27 -2.01 -7.32
C ILE A 612 -11.82 -2.35 -7.65
N LEU A 613 -11.56 -3.03 -8.78
CA LEU A 613 -10.22 -3.36 -9.23
C LEU A 613 -9.40 -2.13 -9.61
N SER A 614 -10.01 -1.13 -10.21
CA SER A 614 -9.36 0.14 -10.53
C SER A 614 -8.84 0.85 -9.29
N VAL A 615 -9.65 0.88 -8.23
CA VAL A 615 -9.24 1.41 -6.92
C VAL A 615 -8.10 0.62 -6.31
N PHE A 616 -8.20 -0.71 -6.33
CA PHE A 616 -7.13 -1.58 -5.87
C PHE A 616 -5.83 -1.30 -6.64
N ASP A 617 -5.89 -1.31 -7.98
CA ASP A 617 -4.72 -1.10 -8.84
C ASP A 617 -4.07 0.28 -8.62
N SER A 618 -4.88 1.30 -8.30
CA SER A 618 -4.41 2.65 -7.99
C SER A 618 -3.74 2.73 -6.63
N THR A 619 -4.33 2.09 -5.62
CA THR A 619 -3.76 2.01 -4.28
C THR A 619 -2.37 1.36 -4.30
N PHE A 620 -2.18 0.34 -5.15
CA PHE A 620 -0.89 -0.35 -5.30
C PHE A 620 0.04 0.26 -6.36
N ALA A 621 -0.34 1.38 -7.01
CA ALA A 621 0.54 2.09 -7.95
C ALA A 621 1.84 2.58 -7.29
N VAL A 622 1.76 3.04 -6.04
CA VAL A 622 2.93 3.41 -5.22
C VAL A 622 3.90 2.24 -5.07
N THR A 623 3.38 1.05 -4.78
CA THR A 623 4.21 -0.16 -4.63
C THR A 623 4.85 -0.59 -5.96
N ARG A 624 4.17 -0.38 -7.09
CA ARG A 624 4.77 -0.61 -8.43
C ARG A 624 5.95 0.33 -8.68
N SER A 625 5.85 1.59 -8.29
CA SER A 625 6.95 2.56 -8.42
C SER A 625 8.14 2.20 -7.55
N MET A 626 7.92 1.75 -6.32
CA MET A 626 8.98 1.24 -5.45
C MET A 626 9.68 0.02 -6.04
N ARG A 627 8.96 -0.85 -6.75
CA ARG A 627 9.55 -1.99 -7.48
C ARG A 627 10.50 -1.52 -8.59
N VAL A 628 10.10 -0.51 -9.39
CA VAL A 628 10.98 0.06 -10.42
C VAL A 628 12.25 0.62 -9.79
N LEU A 629 12.13 1.34 -8.68
CA LEU A 629 13.29 1.85 -7.93
C LEU A 629 14.21 0.70 -7.48
N THR A 630 13.66 -0.38 -6.94
CA THR A 630 14.43 -1.57 -6.53
C THR A 630 15.19 -2.20 -7.70
N ILE A 631 14.58 -2.25 -8.90
CA ILE A 631 15.24 -2.74 -10.13
C ILE A 631 16.41 -1.84 -10.52
N VAL A 632 16.24 -0.52 -10.49
CA VAL A 632 17.29 0.46 -10.77
C VAL A 632 18.47 0.30 -9.80
N VAL A 633 18.14 0.18 -8.50
CA VAL A 633 19.11 -0.04 -7.44
C VAL A 633 19.87 -1.35 -7.67
N ALA A 634 19.19 -2.43 -8.04
CA ALA A 634 19.81 -3.73 -8.36
C ALA A 634 20.76 -3.65 -9.58
N PHE A 635 20.34 -2.91 -10.61
CA PHE A 635 21.17 -2.66 -11.79
C PHE A 635 22.52 -2.00 -11.43
N PHE A 636 22.46 -0.92 -10.64
CA PHE A 636 23.68 -0.23 -10.19
C PHE A 636 24.55 -1.12 -9.28
N GLY A 637 23.93 -1.99 -8.48
CA GLY A 637 24.66 -2.97 -7.65
C GLY A 637 25.51 -3.94 -8.49
N ILE A 638 24.92 -4.52 -9.55
CA ILE A 638 25.68 -5.40 -10.47
C ILE A 638 26.72 -4.59 -11.26
N ALA A 639 26.32 -3.42 -11.79
CA ALA A 639 27.22 -2.58 -12.56
C ALA A 639 28.46 -2.20 -11.73
N GLY A 640 28.28 -1.81 -10.47
CA GLY A 640 29.38 -1.52 -9.56
C GLY A 640 30.28 -2.74 -9.32
N ALA A 641 29.70 -3.91 -9.09
CA ALA A 641 30.46 -5.14 -8.87
C ALA A 641 31.25 -5.57 -10.12
N LEU A 642 30.66 -5.52 -11.30
CA LEU A 642 31.33 -5.83 -12.55
C LEU A 642 32.46 -4.85 -12.90
N LEU A 643 32.20 -3.55 -12.66
CA LEU A 643 33.21 -2.51 -12.84
C LEU A 643 34.44 -2.75 -11.93
N THR A 644 34.15 -3.09 -10.69
CA THR A 644 35.18 -3.45 -9.70
C THR A 644 36.04 -4.60 -10.16
N LEU A 645 35.39 -5.71 -10.50
CA LEU A 645 36.11 -6.92 -11.00
C LEU A 645 36.90 -6.61 -12.26
N PHE A 646 36.36 -5.76 -13.15
CA PHE A 646 37.07 -5.33 -14.34
C PHE A 646 38.35 -4.53 -14.01
N MET A 647 38.23 -3.51 -13.15
CA MET A 647 39.36 -2.62 -12.82
C MET A 647 40.50 -3.37 -12.15
N GLU A 648 40.20 -4.32 -11.27
CA GLU A 648 41.25 -5.14 -10.61
C GLU A 648 41.94 -6.13 -11.52
N ARG A 649 41.29 -6.52 -12.62
CA ARG A 649 41.75 -7.55 -13.50
C ARG A 649 42.25 -7.01 -14.84
N GLN A 650 42.48 -5.69 -14.96
CA GLN A 650 42.99 -5.08 -16.19
C GLN A 650 44.29 -5.74 -16.64
N LYS A 651 45.21 -6.04 -15.72
CA LYS A 651 46.45 -6.74 -16.01
C LYS A 651 46.21 -8.17 -16.55
N GLU A 652 45.25 -8.92 -15.98
CA GLU A 652 44.92 -10.25 -16.47
C GLU A 652 44.35 -10.19 -17.88
N PHE A 653 43.51 -9.20 -18.21
CA PHE A 653 43.00 -9.02 -19.57
C PHE A 653 44.11 -8.70 -20.58
N GLY A 654 45.10 -7.90 -20.17
CA GLY A 654 46.31 -7.68 -20.97
C GLY A 654 47.08 -8.98 -21.25
N ILE A 655 47.26 -9.82 -20.21
CA ILE A 655 47.90 -11.13 -20.32
C ILE A 655 47.07 -12.06 -21.23
N TYR A 656 45.77 -12.15 -21.11
CA TYR A 656 44.92 -12.97 -21.99
C TYR A 656 45.07 -12.56 -23.46
N ARG A 657 45.11 -11.24 -23.74
CA ARG A 657 45.33 -10.72 -25.09
C ARG A 657 46.73 -11.03 -25.61
N ALA A 658 47.75 -10.97 -24.75
CA ALA A 658 49.10 -11.36 -25.11
C ALA A 658 49.22 -12.87 -25.38
N LEU A 659 48.40 -13.70 -24.73
CA LEU A 659 48.31 -15.16 -24.95
C LEU A 659 47.44 -15.51 -26.17
N GLY A 660 46.94 -14.53 -26.94
CA GLY A 660 46.22 -14.77 -28.19
C GLY A 660 44.68 -14.70 -28.08
N PHE A 661 44.10 -14.30 -26.95
CA PHE A 661 42.68 -14.06 -26.89
C PHE A 661 42.30 -12.80 -27.69
N SER A 662 41.32 -12.92 -28.57
CA SER A 662 40.78 -11.79 -29.30
C SER A 662 39.97 -10.85 -28.38
N THR A 663 39.86 -9.57 -28.75
CA THR A 663 39.05 -8.58 -27.98
C THR A 663 37.61 -9.04 -27.78
N PRO A 664 36.88 -9.61 -28.77
CA PRO A 664 35.55 -10.16 -28.58
C PRO A 664 35.49 -11.31 -27.56
N GLN A 665 36.55 -12.14 -27.51
CA GLN A 665 36.62 -13.25 -26.54
C GLN A 665 36.73 -12.73 -25.10
N VAL A 666 37.56 -11.70 -24.85
CA VAL A 666 37.70 -11.06 -23.53
C VAL A 666 36.40 -10.33 -23.16
N ALA A 667 35.78 -9.64 -24.12
CA ALA A 667 34.47 -9.02 -23.91
C ALA A 667 33.38 -10.06 -23.58
N GLY A 668 33.36 -11.17 -24.32
CA GLY A 668 32.47 -12.31 -24.07
C GLY A 668 32.65 -12.94 -22.68
N MET A 669 33.91 -13.02 -22.19
CA MET A 669 34.19 -13.47 -20.82
C MET A 669 33.52 -12.56 -19.78
N THR A 670 33.66 -11.23 -19.89
CA THR A 670 33.05 -10.26 -18.96
C THR A 670 31.55 -10.35 -19.01
N LEU A 671 30.97 -10.50 -20.21
CA LEU A 671 29.53 -10.67 -20.38
C LEU A 671 29.02 -11.94 -19.68
N MET A 672 29.73 -13.07 -19.85
CA MET A 672 29.38 -14.33 -19.22
C MET A 672 29.53 -14.30 -17.69
N GLU A 673 30.54 -13.60 -17.17
CA GLU A 673 30.66 -13.36 -15.73
C GLU A 673 29.45 -12.64 -15.19
N GLY A 674 28.98 -11.55 -15.84
CA GLY A 674 27.77 -10.82 -15.48
C GLY A 674 26.51 -11.68 -15.56
N LEU A 675 26.31 -12.38 -16.67
CA LEU A 675 25.17 -13.29 -16.85
C LEU A 675 25.19 -14.45 -15.85
N GLY A 676 26.37 -14.96 -15.49
CA GLY A 676 26.50 -15.99 -14.46
C GLY A 676 26.10 -15.51 -13.07
N MET A 677 26.52 -14.30 -12.69
CA MET A 677 26.10 -13.67 -11.44
C MET A 677 24.60 -13.42 -11.44
N GLY A 678 24.06 -12.90 -12.52
CA GLY A 678 22.62 -12.68 -12.69
C GLY A 678 21.82 -13.98 -12.58
N LEU A 679 22.25 -15.03 -13.29
CA LEU A 679 21.56 -16.33 -13.26
C LEU A 679 21.52 -16.93 -11.85
N VAL A 680 22.64 -16.92 -11.12
CA VAL A 680 22.68 -17.43 -9.73
C VAL A 680 21.79 -16.59 -8.82
N SER A 681 21.82 -15.26 -8.95
CA SER A 681 20.95 -14.36 -8.18
C SER A 681 19.47 -14.61 -8.47
N PHE A 682 19.12 -14.80 -9.74
CA PHE A 682 17.75 -15.13 -10.15
C PHE A 682 17.29 -16.47 -9.59
N LEU A 683 18.08 -17.53 -9.72
CA LEU A 683 17.72 -18.86 -9.19
C LEU A 683 17.50 -18.83 -7.68
N LEU A 684 18.36 -18.14 -6.94
CA LEU A 684 18.18 -17.96 -5.50
C LEU A 684 16.94 -17.11 -5.17
N SER A 685 16.67 -16.07 -5.97
CA SER A 685 15.54 -15.17 -5.75
C SER A 685 14.19 -15.85 -5.93
N ILE A 686 14.08 -16.93 -6.69
CA ILE A 686 12.84 -17.72 -6.80
C ILE A 686 12.45 -18.27 -5.44
N GLY A 687 13.35 -18.98 -4.77
CA GLY A 687 13.06 -19.56 -3.44
C GLY A 687 12.87 -18.51 -2.36
N VAL A 688 13.80 -17.56 -2.27
CA VAL A 688 13.79 -16.52 -1.24
C VAL A 688 12.62 -15.55 -1.43
N GLY A 689 12.33 -15.15 -2.67
CA GLY A 689 11.21 -14.26 -2.99
C GLY A 689 9.85 -14.92 -2.70
N THR A 690 9.71 -16.22 -3.01
CA THR A 690 8.50 -16.99 -2.66
C THR A 690 8.33 -17.13 -1.15
N ALA A 691 9.41 -17.40 -0.41
CA ALA A 691 9.37 -17.46 1.05
C ALA A 691 9.02 -16.08 1.64
N LEU A 692 9.57 -14.99 1.09
CA LEU A 692 9.22 -13.63 1.48
C LEU A 692 7.75 -13.32 1.20
N ALA A 693 7.22 -13.69 0.01
CA ALA A 693 5.81 -13.55 -0.32
C ALA A 693 4.92 -14.27 0.70
N TRP A 694 5.31 -15.47 1.09
CA TRP A 694 4.58 -16.23 2.10
C TRP A 694 4.55 -15.52 3.47
N VAL A 695 5.69 -14.98 3.93
CA VAL A 695 5.76 -14.20 5.19
C VAL A 695 4.89 -12.95 5.09
N LEU A 696 4.96 -12.23 3.97
CA LEU A 696 4.16 -11.02 3.75
C LEU A 696 2.65 -11.33 3.77
N ILE A 697 2.22 -12.41 3.12
CA ILE A 697 0.81 -12.80 2.99
C ILE A 697 0.28 -13.40 4.29
N ARG A 698 0.93 -14.45 4.80
CA ARG A 698 0.41 -15.28 5.89
C ARG A 698 0.66 -14.73 7.28
N VAL A 699 1.66 -13.86 7.42
CA VAL A 699 2.03 -13.30 8.72
C VAL A 699 1.72 -11.81 8.78
N ILE A 700 2.36 -11.02 7.94
CA ILE A 700 2.28 -9.57 8.04
C ILE A 700 0.89 -9.07 7.66
N ASN A 701 0.37 -9.48 6.50
CA ASN A 701 -0.96 -9.03 6.05
C ASN A 701 -2.07 -9.53 6.98
N LEU A 702 -2.04 -10.82 7.33
CA LEU A 702 -3.07 -11.40 8.19
C LEU A 702 -3.17 -10.72 9.56
N ARG A 703 -2.04 -10.27 10.11
CA ARG A 703 -1.99 -9.57 11.41
C ARG A 703 -2.26 -8.08 11.33
N SER A 704 -2.01 -7.47 10.17
CA SER A 704 -2.28 -6.05 9.94
C SER A 704 -3.75 -5.79 9.64
N PHE A 705 -4.40 -6.66 8.85
CA PHE A 705 -5.76 -6.44 8.34
C PHE A 705 -6.79 -7.46 8.85
N ASN A 706 -6.38 -8.52 9.55
CA ASN A 706 -7.24 -9.60 10.04
C ASN A 706 -8.03 -10.35 8.96
N TRP A 707 -7.56 -10.35 7.72
CA TRP A 707 -8.13 -11.14 6.63
C TRP A 707 -7.09 -12.00 5.92
N THR A 708 -7.54 -13.12 5.36
CA THR A 708 -6.68 -14.07 4.66
C THR A 708 -6.56 -13.68 3.19
N ILE A 709 -5.33 -13.50 2.70
CA ILE A 709 -5.02 -13.50 1.29
C ILE A 709 -4.64 -14.94 0.89
N PHE A 710 -5.27 -15.46 -0.14
CA PHE A 710 -4.90 -16.76 -0.72
C PHE A 710 -3.63 -16.60 -1.55
N PHE A 711 -2.68 -17.50 -1.36
CA PHE A 711 -1.45 -17.48 -2.15
C PHE A 711 -1.72 -18.06 -3.53
N TYR A 712 -1.62 -17.23 -4.56
CA TYR A 712 -1.72 -17.61 -5.96
C TYR A 712 -0.33 -17.49 -6.60
N PRO A 713 0.30 -18.61 -6.98
CA PRO A 713 1.60 -18.57 -7.66
C PRO A 713 1.40 -18.15 -9.13
N GLU A 714 1.63 -16.87 -9.40
CA GLU A 714 1.63 -16.32 -10.76
C GLU A 714 3.04 -16.36 -11.36
N MET A 715 3.16 -16.69 -12.65
CA MET A 715 4.46 -16.70 -13.36
C MET A 715 4.99 -15.28 -13.64
N GLY A 716 4.13 -14.28 -13.71
CA GLY A 716 4.49 -12.89 -14.03
C GLY A 716 5.65 -12.33 -13.22
N PRO A 717 5.64 -12.37 -11.87
CA PRO A 717 6.72 -11.90 -11.02
C PRO A 717 8.08 -12.58 -11.31
N TYR A 718 8.07 -13.87 -11.58
CA TYR A 718 9.29 -14.66 -11.87
C TYR A 718 9.85 -14.32 -13.24
N LEU A 719 9.00 -14.21 -14.27
CA LEU A 719 9.40 -13.80 -15.62
C LEU A 719 9.99 -12.38 -15.62
N LEU A 720 9.37 -11.47 -14.86
CA LEU A 720 9.89 -10.12 -14.68
C LEU A 720 11.27 -10.14 -14.01
N ALA A 721 11.45 -10.95 -12.97
CA ALA A 721 12.73 -11.09 -12.29
C ALA A 721 13.81 -11.70 -13.23
N ALA A 722 13.45 -12.67 -14.06
CA ALA A 722 14.33 -13.23 -15.09
C ALA A 722 14.74 -12.17 -16.12
N ALA A 723 13.77 -11.44 -16.67
CA ALA A 723 14.04 -10.37 -17.63
C ALA A 723 14.91 -9.26 -17.02
N THR A 724 14.60 -8.85 -15.80
CA THR A 724 15.39 -7.86 -15.04
C THR A 724 16.82 -8.36 -14.83
N SER A 725 16.98 -9.62 -14.46
CA SER A 725 18.31 -10.22 -14.25
C SER A 725 19.15 -10.21 -15.51
N ILE A 726 18.58 -10.59 -16.63
CA ILE A 726 19.26 -10.57 -17.93
C ILE A 726 19.61 -9.14 -18.34
N LEU A 727 18.64 -8.23 -18.33
CA LEU A 727 18.84 -6.83 -18.76
C LEU A 727 19.86 -6.10 -17.88
N ALA A 728 19.80 -6.30 -16.57
CA ALA A 728 20.74 -5.68 -15.64
C ALA A 728 22.16 -6.22 -15.83
N SER A 729 22.32 -7.54 -16.06
CA SER A 729 23.63 -8.16 -16.32
C SER A 729 24.23 -7.71 -17.66
N LEU A 730 23.40 -7.61 -18.71
CA LEU A 730 23.82 -7.10 -20.01
C LEU A 730 24.26 -5.63 -19.93
N GLY A 731 23.40 -4.78 -19.34
CA GLY A 731 23.67 -3.36 -19.19
C GLY A 731 24.90 -3.07 -18.33
N ALA A 732 25.09 -3.81 -17.25
CA ALA A 732 26.23 -3.67 -16.37
C ALA A 732 27.57 -4.06 -17.06
N ALA A 733 27.54 -4.98 -18.01
CA ALA A 733 28.70 -5.38 -18.77
C ALA A 733 29.13 -4.38 -19.87
N VAL A 734 28.25 -3.43 -20.26
CA VAL A 734 28.52 -2.49 -21.38
C VAL A 734 29.79 -1.67 -21.16
N TYR A 735 29.92 -1.04 -20.00
CA TYR A 735 31.05 -0.17 -19.69
C TYR A 735 32.40 -0.96 -19.63
N PRO A 736 32.51 -2.08 -18.90
CA PRO A 736 33.70 -2.92 -18.93
C PRO A 736 34.09 -3.37 -20.36
N ILE A 737 33.10 -3.82 -21.15
CA ILE A 737 33.32 -4.23 -22.54
C ILE A 737 33.84 -3.07 -23.38
N TRP A 738 33.20 -1.92 -23.31
CA TRP A 738 33.63 -0.71 -24.02
C TRP A 738 35.07 -0.32 -23.67
N LYS A 739 35.48 -0.43 -22.42
CA LYS A 739 36.82 -0.13 -21.97
C LYS A 739 37.83 -1.19 -22.48
N VAL A 740 37.49 -2.49 -22.55
CA VAL A 740 38.28 -3.54 -23.16
C VAL A 740 38.61 -3.21 -24.63
N TYR A 741 37.64 -2.69 -25.39
CA TYR A 741 37.86 -2.31 -26.80
C TYR A 741 38.75 -1.08 -26.97
N ARG A 742 38.75 -0.13 -26.02
CA ARG A 742 39.52 1.11 -26.12
C ARG A 742 40.92 1.05 -25.51
N THR A 743 41.28 0.02 -24.76
CA THR A 743 42.57 -0.06 -24.06
C THR A 743 43.53 -0.98 -24.81
N TYR A 744 44.73 -0.50 -25.10
CA TYR A 744 45.78 -1.30 -25.73
C TYR A 744 46.41 -2.28 -24.73
N PRO A 745 46.83 -3.52 -25.16
CA PRO A 745 47.42 -4.52 -24.27
C PRO A 745 48.66 -4.03 -23.52
N GLN A 746 49.49 -3.26 -24.18
CA GLN A 746 50.72 -2.70 -23.61
C GLN A 746 50.45 -1.75 -22.44
N MET A 747 49.38 -0.94 -22.51
CA MET A 747 48.97 -0.05 -21.40
C MET A 747 48.42 -0.85 -20.22
N GLN A 748 47.68 -1.94 -20.47
CA GLN A 748 47.13 -2.80 -19.43
C GLN A 748 48.20 -3.54 -18.63
N ILE A 749 49.33 -3.84 -19.22
CA ILE A 749 50.45 -4.55 -18.56
C ILE A 749 51.36 -3.55 -17.80
N ARG A 750 51.47 -2.29 -18.27
CA ARG A 750 52.39 -1.26 -17.75
C ARG A 750 51.79 -0.36 -16.67
N GLU A 751 50.48 -0.40 -16.41
CA GLU A 751 49.90 0.36 -15.29
C GLU A 751 50.40 -0.21 -13.95
N GLU A 752 51.43 0.45 -13.38
CA GLU A 752 51.86 0.31 -11.98
C GLU A 752 51.01 1.16 -11.03
#